data_6f04bdb34e0cf54a558bc658a61e2ac1
#
_entry.id   6f04bdb34e0cf54a558bc658a61e2ac1
#
_cell.length_a   1.000
_cell.length_b   1.000
_cell.length_c   1.000
_cell.angle_alpha   90.00
_cell.angle_beta   90.00
_cell.angle_gamma   90.00
#
_symmetry.space_group_name_H-M   'P 1'
#
loop_
_entity.id
_entity.type
_entity.pdbx_description
1 polymer ?
#
loop_
_entity_poly.entity_id
_entity_poly.type
_entity_poly.pdbx_seq_one_letter_code
_entity_poly.pdbx_strand_id
1 'polypeptide(L)'
;RGAVCIEIIDSKENEPSGIWLKNGCFDFKVTDCSERIFDTFSYEGKGFYADSFRGPFLGVKNDVYRPLFEKFKLIESGPIFAVIEGSGKFVNTKLSGEGIKFTIRLFVTAGKPWIDVSFRLFNCTDDTIEPRELTFYVEAPGDGNGNSESAKASDIRTLYGISNYRTKFEEGSKGAEVGGVITAEYLEKEANEHFAEVFYGTFMADVTDRKQNVGVCATIYKAQQNFPKAISTSGTGIKISLIPDQVETNKISKALPVRFESGMAREQRFLLHFHDGACTDYDLNNRSIIYQMPDTPYVDPEVFERAQVMPDIFLPSEKQNDDVEISLIDKADGHARCYGMLCFGDAPDPGYTAQGRGNGDLVWTNNEYDYPHAMYMMYARTGIRRMLDYGNTAVSHWMDVDICHYSANPLYVNGQWEHTRRHNGGTEDGTFSRGIMACSHEWVEGLLDYYHFTGDERALDAAIGIGDNVLGLLDTPEYQGLGEISARETGWALRSLTALYVETHDEKWKTRQDWIVEQFAKWKEKYGSWLAAYTDNTTIRVGFMISVAIGSLMRYYRVCPSDRLKELIIWAVDDLTENCVTPHGLFYYKELPSLSRNGNNTLLLESMAIGYELTGDRKYLEYGIKTFKKAINSVAPGAVGGKRITEDTLIVGSGAPKAFAQSFLPLAFYYTKAAKEDLI
;
A
#
# COMPACT_ATOMS: atom_id res chain seq x y z
N ARG A 1 -5.93 7.43 -41.05
CA ARG A 1 -6.37 8.24 -39.90
C ARG A 1 -5.11 8.62 -39.16
N GLY A 2 -4.85 9.94 -38.94
CA GLY A 2 -3.73 10.40 -38.10
C GLY A 2 -3.84 9.83 -36.68
N ALA A 3 -2.70 9.66 -35.99
CA ALA A 3 -2.70 9.24 -34.59
C ALA A 3 -3.46 10.28 -33.75
N VAL A 4 -4.40 9.84 -32.94
CA VAL A 4 -5.05 10.71 -31.95
C VAL A 4 -4.04 10.94 -30.82
N CYS A 5 -3.77 12.22 -30.55
CA CYS A 5 -2.85 12.62 -29.49
C CYS A 5 -3.58 13.47 -28.44
N ILE A 6 -3.02 13.55 -27.26
CA ILE A 6 -3.44 14.50 -26.23
C ILE A 6 -2.88 15.88 -26.59
N GLU A 7 -3.73 16.88 -26.53
CA GLU A 7 -3.37 18.29 -26.65
C GLU A 7 -3.61 18.98 -25.29
N ILE A 8 -2.58 19.65 -24.80
CA ILE A 8 -2.65 20.44 -23.57
C ILE A 8 -2.45 21.91 -23.94
N ILE A 9 -3.32 22.75 -23.42
CA ILE A 9 -3.33 24.20 -23.68
C ILE A 9 -3.34 24.89 -22.32
N ASP A 10 -2.29 25.65 -22.04
CA ASP A 10 -2.23 26.48 -20.85
C ASP A 10 -3.18 27.69 -20.96
N SER A 11 -3.66 28.18 -19.83
CA SER A 11 -4.47 29.38 -19.77
C SER A 11 -3.72 30.60 -20.32
N LYS A 12 -4.43 31.49 -21.05
CA LYS A 12 -3.85 32.72 -21.60
C LYS A 12 -3.55 33.73 -20.49
N GLU A 13 -2.59 34.65 -20.74
CA GLU A 13 -2.41 35.85 -19.91
C GLU A 13 -3.75 36.57 -19.72
N ASN A 14 -4.18 36.80 -18.46
CA ASN A 14 -5.45 37.33 -18.00
C ASN A 14 -6.62 36.36 -17.80
N GLU A 15 -6.45 35.06 -18.00
CA GLU A 15 -7.42 34.05 -17.54
C GLU A 15 -6.99 33.45 -16.20
N PRO A 16 -7.91 32.93 -15.35
CA PRO A 16 -7.53 32.13 -14.19
C PRO A 16 -6.59 30.99 -14.59
N SER A 17 -5.55 30.77 -13.79
CA SER A 17 -4.61 29.67 -14.03
C SER A 17 -5.36 28.33 -14.12
N GLY A 18 -5.09 27.54 -15.13
CA GLY A 18 -5.77 26.26 -15.37
C GLY A 18 -5.21 25.51 -16.53
N ILE A 19 -5.68 24.27 -16.69
CA ILE A 19 -5.25 23.35 -17.74
C ILE A 19 -6.44 22.99 -18.61
N TRP A 20 -6.28 23.12 -19.92
CA TRP A 20 -7.24 22.63 -20.90
C TRP A 20 -6.66 21.41 -21.61
N LEU A 21 -7.39 20.29 -21.58
CA LEU A 21 -6.97 19.04 -22.17
C LEU A 21 -7.97 18.56 -23.21
N LYS A 22 -7.46 18.08 -24.35
CA LYS A 22 -8.23 17.37 -25.39
C LYS A 22 -7.60 16.02 -25.66
N ASN A 23 -8.40 14.96 -25.70
CA ASN A 23 -7.89 13.59 -25.96
C ASN A 23 -8.43 12.95 -27.24
N GLY A 24 -9.21 13.69 -28.02
CA GLY A 24 -9.83 13.20 -29.25
C GLY A 24 -11.24 12.63 -29.11
N CYS A 25 -11.69 12.28 -27.90
CA CYS A 25 -13.07 11.90 -27.59
C CYS A 25 -13.78 12.99 -26.79
N PHE A 26 -13.08 13.60 -25.85
CA PHE A 26 -13.57 14.66 -25.00
C PHE A 26 -12.52 15.78 -24.84
N ASP A 27 -13.01 16.90 -24.41
CA ASP A 27 -12.19 18.02 -23.94
C ASP A 27 -12.76 18.60 -22.64
N PHE A 28 -11.86 19.06 -21.77
CA PHE A 28 -12.23 19.69 -20.53
C PHE A 28 -11.24 20.76 -20.08
N LYS A 29 -11.69 21.67 -19.22
CA LYS A 29 -10.86 22.66 -18.53
C LYS A 29 -10.98 22.47 -17.02
N VAL A 30 -9.84 22.51 -16.33
CA VAL A 30 -9.74 22.62 -14.87
C VAL A 30 -9.09 23.95 -14.53
N THR A 31 -9.49 24.59 -13.43
CA THR A 31 -9.03 25.94 -13.07
C THR A 31 -8.72 26.01 -11.58
N ASP A 32 -7.64 26.70 -11.23
CA ASP A 32 -7.24 26.95 -9.84
C ASP A 32 -8.29 27.76 -9.08
N CYS A 33 -8.35 27.59 -7.77
CA CYS A 33 -9.28 28.26 -6.87
C CYS A 33 -10.77 28.02 -7.21
N SER A 34 -11.11 26.81 -7.66
CA SER A 34 -12.44 26.38 -8.07
C SER A 34 -13.12 25.50 -7.03
N GLU A 35 -14.44 25.57 -6.92
CA GLU A 35 -15.27 24.61 -6.16
C GLU A 35 -15.67 23.39 -7.03
N ARG A 36 -15.20 23.32 -8.28
CA ARG A 36 -15.56 22.32 -9.28
C ARG A 36 -14.34 21.59 -9.81
N ILE A 37 -14.51 20.33 -10.16
CA ILE A 37 -13.47 19.53 -10.83
C ILE A 37 -13.25 20.07 -12.24
N PHE A 38 -14.32 20.27 -13.01
CA PHE A 38 -14.30 20.77 -14.37
C PHE A 38 -15.06 22.09 -14.48
N ASP A 39 -14.43 23.10 -15.09
CA ASP A 39 -15.12 24.32 -15.46
C ASP A 39 -15.95 24.11 -16.72
N THR A 40 -15.39 23.35 -17.67
CA THR A 40 -16.05 22.96 -18.90
C THR A 40 -15.73 21.51 -19.18
N PHE A 41 -16.69 20.80 -19.77
CA PHE A 41 -16.52 19.43 -20.23
C PHE A 41 -17.36 19.20 -21.48
N SER A 42 -16.80 18.55 -22.49
CA SER A 42 -17.50 18.19 -23.72
C SER A 42 -17.08 16.78 -24.15
N TYR A 43 -18.06 15.96 -24.51
CA TYR A 43 -17.84 14.64 -25.09
C TYR A 43 -18.43 14.59 -26.51
N GLU A 44 -17.61 14.30 -27.53
CA GLU A 44 -17.99 14.28 -28.93
C GLU A 44 -18.77 15.55 -29.39
N GLY A 45 -18.34 16.71 -28.89
CA GLY A 45 -18.97 18.01 -29.21
C GLY A 45 -20.27 18.29 -28.43
N LYS A 46 -20.71 17.39 -27.54
CA LYS A 46 -21.85 17.61 -26.66
C LYS A 46 -21.35 18.15 -25.32
N GLY A 47 -21.76 19.37 -24.98
CA GLY A 47 -21.35 20.03 -23.75
C GLY A 47 -22.07 19.45 -22.54
N PHE A 48 -21.31 19.21 -21.49
CA PHE A 48 -21.83 18.99 -20.13
C PHE A 48 -21.93 20.35 -19.44
N TYR A 49 -22.96 20.51 -18.62
CA TYR A 49 -23.02 21.72 -17.79
C TYR A 49 -21.91 21.72 -16.74
N ALA A 50 -21.48 22.91 -16.33
CA ALA A 50 -20.49 23.05 -15.27
C ALA A 50 -20.88 22.34 -13.98
N ASP A 51 -22.19 22.23 -13.70
CA ASP A 51 -22.72 21.53 -12.53
C ASP A 51 -22.97 20.01 -12.75
N SER A 52 -22.62 19.48 -13.93
CA SER A 52 -22.77 18.05 -14.19
C SER A 52 -21.81 17.19 -13.39
N PHE A 53 -20.68 17.76 -12.95
CA PHE A 53 -19.69 17.08 -12.12
C PHE A 53 -19.59 17.81 -10.79
N ARG A 54 -20.22 17.25 -9.75
CA ARG A 54 -20.28 17.89 -8.42
C ARG A 54 -19.59 17.02 -7.38
N GLY A 55 -18.96 17.67 -6.42
CA GLY A 55 -18.21 17.05 -5.34
C GLY A 55 -16.69 17.20 -5.52
N PRO A 56 -15.88 16.57 -4.63
CA PRO A 56 -16.34 15.73 -3.52
C PRO A 56 -17.15 16.49 -2.48
N PHE A 57 -18.20 15.90 -1.93
CA PHE A 57 -18.90 16.40 -0.74
C PHE A 57 -18.56 15.48 0.43
N LEU A 58 -18.17 16.07 1.55
CA LEU A 58 -17.79 15.34 2.75
C LEU A 58 -18.75 15.65 3.89
N GLY A 59 -19.45 14.65 4.37
CA GLY A 59 -20.27 14.72 5.57
C GLY A 59 -19.50 14.29 6.80
N VAL A 60 -19.42 15.15 7.83
CA VAL A 60 -18.85 14.80 9.13
C VAL A 60 -19.84 15.26 10.20
N LYS A 61 -20.29 14.38 11.07
CA LYS A 61 -21.38 14.63 12.02
C LYS A 61 -22.64 15.09 11.27
N ASN A 62 -23.08 16.31 11.50
CA ASN A 62 -24.27 16.89 10.87
C ASN A 62 -23.95 17.92 9.77
N ASP A 63 -22.67 18.17 9.53
CA ASP A 63 -22.22 19.17 8.58
C ASP A 63 -21.78 18.52 7.26
N VAL A 64 -22.08 19.17 6.14
CA VAL A 64 -21.60 18.79 4.81
C VAL A 64 -20.65 19.86 4.31
N TYR A 65 -19.43 19.46 4.05
CA TYR A 65 -18.35 20.33 3.60
C TYR A 65 -18.19 20.27 2.09
N ARG A 66 -17.87 21.42 1.49
CA ARG A 66 -17.63 21.57 0.05
C ARG A 66 -16.14 21.63 -0.24
N PRO A 67 -15.72 21.17 -1.43
CA PRO A 67 -14.34 21.25 -1.85
C PRO A 67 -13.96 22.68 -2.26
N LEU A 68 -12.70 23.03 -2.07
CA LEU A 68 -12.00 24.10 -2.76
C LEU A 68 -10.76 23.49 -3.40
N PHE A 69 -10.73 23.41 -4.72
CA PHE A 69 -9.54 23.03 -5.48
C PHE A 69 -8.60 24.22 -5.51
N GLU A 70 -7.51 24.15 -4.77
CA GLU A 70 -6.58 25.28 -4.63
C GLU A 70 -5.68 25.38 -5.86
N LYS A 71 -5.21 24.24 -6.40
CA LYS A 71 -4.28 24.23 -7.53
C LYS A 71 -4.40 22.94 -8.35
N PHE A 72 -4.27 23.09 -9.67
CA PHE A 72 -4.09 21.98 -10.60
C PHE A 72 -2.67 21.99 -11.17
N LYS A 73 -2.10 20.80 -11.34
CA LYS A 73 -0.77 20.58 -11.93
C LYS A 73 -0.85 19.48 -12.97
N LEU A 74 -0.07 19.65 -14.01
CA LEU A 74 0.20 18.57 -14.96
C LEU A 74 1.36 17.73 -14.40
N ILE A 75 1.05 16.51 -13.98
CA ILE A 75 2.04 15.59 -13.40
C ILE A 75 2.77 14.84 -14.52
N GLU A 76 2.00 14.35 -15.49
CA GLU A 76 2.55 13.66 -16.65
C GLU A 76 1.93 14.23 -17.94
N SER A 77 2.77 14.45 -18.94
CA SER A 77 2.40 15.04 -20.22
C SER A 77 3.04 14.26 -21.35
N GLY A 78 2.29 13.34 -21.91
CA GLY A 78 2.66 12.58 -23.08
C GLY A 78 1.60 12.66 -24.19
N PRO A 79 1.94 12.33 -25.44
CA PRO A 79 0.98 12.37 -26.54
C PRO A 79 -0.10 11.27 -26.42
N ILE A 80 0.17 10.22 -25.64
CA ILE A 80 -0.72 9.06 -25.47
C ILE A 80 -1.42 9.09 -24.12
N PHE A 81 -0.76 9.61 -23.10
CA PHE A 81 -1.22 9.57 -21.71
C PHE A 81 -0.88 10.88 -20.99
N ALA A 82 -1.77 11.34 -20.15
CA ALA A 82 -1.55 12.49 -19.28
C ALA A 82 -2.19 12.28 -17.91
N VAL A 83 -1.57 12.88 -16.90
CA VAL A 83 -2.06 12.92 -15.52
C VAL A 83 -2.15 14.36 -15.04
N ILE A 84 -3.35 14.79 -14.65
CA ILE A 84 -3.57 16.08 -14.03
C ILE A 84 -3.89 15.82 -12.54
N GLU A 85 -3.18 16.50 -11.64
CA GLU A 85 -3.44 16.46 -10.22
C GLU A 85 -4.03 17.79 -9.73
N GLY A 86 -5.19 17.72 -9.07
CA GLY A 86 -5.77 18.81 -8.32
C GLY A 86 -5.53 18.60 -6.83
N SER A 87 -5.03 19.61 -6.14
CA SER A 87 -4.93 19.66 -4.67
C SER A 87 -5.93 20.62 -4.10
N GLY A 88 -6.48 20.31 -2.92
CA GLY A 88 -7.49 21.16 -2.29
C GLY A 88 -7.79 20.78 -0.86
N LYS A 89 -8.76 21.47 -0.31
CA LYS A 89 -9.27 21.26 1.05
C LYS A 89 -10.78 21.40 1.11
N PHE A 90 -11.36 20.86 2.17
CA PHE A 90 -12.77 21.12 2.52
C PHE A 90 -12.87 22.42 3.32
N VAL A 91 -13.76 23.33 2.86
CA VAL A 91 -13.88 24.66 3.47
C VAL A 91 -14.98 24.70 4.53
N ASN A 92 -14.88 25.72 5.41
CA ASN A 92 -15.80 25.97 6.52
C ASN A 92 -15.83 24.87 7.59
N THR A 93 -14.75 24.08 7.69
CA THR A 93 -14.60 23.11 8.76
C THR A 93 -14.30 23.81 10.09
N LYS A 94 -14.95 23.35 11.16
CA LYS A 94 -14.68 23.83 12.54
C LYS A 94 -13.69 22.93 13.26
N LEU A 95 -12.81 22.27 12.49
CA LEU A 95 -11.85 21.28 12.96
C LEU A 95 -10.50 21.94 13.26
N SER A 96 -9.77 21.39 14.21
CA SER A 96 -8.42 21.81 14.59
C SER A 96 -7.37 21.49 13.51
N GLY A 97 -6.13 21.87 13.72
CA GLY A 97 -5.03 21.56 12.82
C GLY A 97 -5.11 22.31 11.48
N GLU A 98 -4.65 21.64 10.42
CA GLU A 98 -4.67 22.16 9.05
C GLU A 98 -5.97 21.83 8.28
N GLY A 99 -6.89 21.12 8.92
CA GLY A 99 -8.18 20.74 8.36
C GLY A 99 -8.13 19.45 7.55
N ILE A 100 -9.20 19.22 6.77
CA ILE A 100 -9.29 18.03 5.91
C ILE A 100 -8.90 18.44 4.50
N LYS A 101 -7.86 17.79 3.97
CA LYS A 101 -7.31 18.03 2.63
C LYS A 101 -7.62 16.89 1.69
N PHE A 102 -7.43 17.11 0.40
CA PHE A 102 -7.53 16.08 -0.60
C PHE A 102 -6.62 16.34 -1.79
N THR A 103 -6.32 15.27 -2.53
CA THR A 103 -5.82 15.34 -3.91
C THR A 103 -6.74 14.53 -4.82
N ILE A 104 -6.85 14.98 -6.07
CA ILE A 104 -7.56 14.25 -7.12
C ILE A 104 -6.63 14.13 -8.32
N ARG A 105 -6.49 12.91 -8.88
CA ARG A 105 -5.77 12.68 -10.13
C ARG A 105 -6.73 12.25 -11.22
N LEU A 106 -6.58 12.84 -12.38
CA LEU A 106 -7.32 12.54 -13.58
C LEU A 106 -6.37 11.87 -14.57
N PHE A 107 -6.56 10.58 -14.80
CA PHE A 107 -5.76 9.81 -15.75
C PHE A 107 -6.48 9.74 -17.10
N VAL A 108 -5.85 10.28 -18.12
CA VAL A 108 -6.44 10.44 -19.44
C VAL A 108 -5.59 9.74 -20.50
N THR A 109 -6.22 8.93 -21.33
CA THR A 109 -5.56 8.23 -22.44
C THR A 109 -6.10 8.77 -23.77
N ALA A 110 -5.22 9.03 -24.75
CA ALA A 110 -5.57 9.53 -26.07
C ALA A 110 -6.59 8.62 -26.78
N GLY A 111 -7.66 9.22 -27.30
CA GLY A 111 -8.70 8.52 -28.06
C GLY A 111 -9.53 7.52 -27.26
N LYS A 112 -9.48 7.57 -25.94
CA LYS A 112 -10.28 6.71 -25.07
C LYS A 112 -11.40 7.50 -24.40
N PRO A 113 -12.65 7.01 -24.43
CA PRO A 113 -13.80 7.74 -23.92
C PRO A 113 -13.99 7.56 -22.41
N TRP A 114 -12.92 7.61 -21.63
CA TRP A 114 -13.00 7.49 -20.17
C TRP A 114 -11.91 8.29 -19.45
N ILE A 115 -12.21 8.64 -18.22
CA ILE A 115 -11.28 9.21 -17.25
C ILE A 115 -11.24 8.30 -16.04
N ASP A 116 -10.06 7.83 -15.64
CA ASP A 116 -9.86 7.19 -14.35
C ASP A 116 -9.58 8.28 -13.32
N VAL A 117 -10.38 8.31 -12.26
CA VAL A 117 -10.32 9.31 -11.20
C VAL A 117 -9.80 8.67 -9.92
N SER A 118 -8.67 9.13 -9.43
CA SER A 118 -8.14 8.81 -8.12
C SER A 118 -8.40 9.97 -7.18
N PHE A 119 -9.05 9.71 -6.06
CA PHE A 119 -9.32 10.69 -5.01
C PHE A 119 -8.71 10.24 -3.70
N ARG A 120 -7.87 11.08 -3.10
CA ARG A 120 -7.16 10.80 -1.85
C ARG A 120 -7.56 11.82 -0.79
N LEU A 121 -8.15 11.33 0.31
CA LEU A 121 -8.54 12.13 1.46
C LEU A 121 -7.43 12.11 2.51
N PHE A 122 -7.18 13.26 3.17
CA PHE A 122 -6.20 13.40 4.25
C PHE A 122 -6.87 13.99 5.48
N ASN A 123 -6.71 13.34 6.62
CA ASN A 123 -7.04 13.94 7.91
C ASN A 123 -5.84 14.72 8.45
N CYS A 124 -5.76 16.01 8.16
CA CYS A 124 -4.74 16.90 8.70
C CYS A 124 -5.27 17.68 9.92
N THR A 125 -6.15 17.07 10.71
CA THR A 125 -6.64 17.63 11.98
C THR A 125 -5.97 16.96 13.17
N ASP A 126 -6.04 17.57 14.35
CA ASP A 126 -5.52 16.97 15.58
C ASP A 126 -6.41 15.84 16.12
N ASP A 127 -7.60 15.68 15.56
CA ASP A 127 -8.62 14.76 16.03
C ASP A 127 -8.84 13.60 15.06
N THR A 128 -9.36 12.48 15.56
CA THR A 128 -9.96 11.43 14.73
C THR A 128 -11.24 11.97 14.10
N ILE A 129 -11.40 11.76 12.80
CA ILE A 129 -12.64 12.08 12.09
C ILE A 129 -13.41 10.81 11.70
N GLU A 130 -14.74 10.90 11.75
CA GLU A 130 -15.65 9.84 11.30
C GLU A 130 -16.50 10.40 10.16
N PRO A 131 -16.04 10.28 8.89
CA PRO A 131 -16.83 10.71 7.75
C PRO A 131 -18.13 9.91 7.66
N ARG A 132 -19.27 10.61 7.61
CA ARG A 132 -20.58 9.98 7.39
C ARG A 132 -20.81 9.66 5.94
N GLU A 133 -20.36 10.55 5.05
CA GLU A 133 -20.43 10.35 3.62
C GLU A 133 -19.26 11.05 2.91
N LEU A 134 -18.86 10.47 1.77
CA LEU A 134 -17.97 11.08 0.79
C LEU A 134 -18.51 10.77 -0.59
N THR A 135 -19.06 11.79 -1.28
CA THR A 135 -19.83 11.57 -2.50
C THR A 135 -19.44 12.48 -3.65
N PHE A 136 -19.55 11.93 -4.85
CA PHE A 136 -19.52 12.64 -6.13
C PHE A 136 -20.85 12.45 -6.87
N TYR A 137 -21.18 13.42 -7.71
CA TYR A 137 -22.34 13.35 -8.58
C TYR A 137 -21.91 13.63 -10.01
N VAL A 138 -22.43 12.83 -10.94
CA VAL A 138 -22.22 13.02 -12.37
C VAL A 138 -23.58 12.98 -13.06
N GLU A 139 -23.90 13.98 -13.85
CA GLU A 139 -25.15 14.04 -14.60
C GLU A 139 -24.84 13.87 -16.09
N ALA A 140 -25.68 13.13 -16.81
CA ALA A 140 -25.60 13.03 -18.26
C ALA A 140 -25.87 14.42 -18.90
N PRO A 141 -25.33 14.68 -20.13
CA PRO A 141 -25.58 15.96 -20.79
C PRO A 141 -27.06 16.17 -21.05
N GLY A 142 -27.53 17.36 -20.72
CA GLY A 142 -28.87 17.80 -21.10
C GLY A 142 -28.91 18.39 -22.51
N ASP A 143 -30.07 18.91 -22.93
CA ASP A 143 -30.29 19.52 -24.25
C ASP A 143 -29.58 20.87 -24.53
N GLY A 144 -28.66 21.26 -23.68
CA GLY A 144 -27.86 22.49 -23.85
C GLY A 144 -28.57 23.78 -23.42
N ASN A 145 -29.84 23.76 -23.06
CA ASN A 145 -30.64 24.97 -22.77
C ASN A 145 -30.79 25.32 -21.29
N GLY A 146 -30.13 24.61 -20.37
CA GLY A 146 -30.08 25.00 -18.96
C GLY A 146 -31.33 24.82 -18.13
N ASN A 147 -32.42 24.27 -18.70
CA ASN A 147 -33.67 24.07 -17.99
C ASN A 147 -33.85 22.60 -17.56
N SER A 148 -33.87 22.38 -16.27
CA SER A 148 -34.19 21.06 -15.67
C SER A 148 -35.58 20.51 -16.06
N GLU A 149 -36.46 21.33 -16.66
CA GLU A 149 -37.76 20.88 -17.16
C GLU A 149 -37.68 20.15 -18.50
N SER A 150 -36.64 20.36 -19.32
CA SER A 150 -36.45 19.65 -20.60
C SER A 150 -35.99 18.19 -20.42
N ALA A 151 -35.38 17.87 -19.27
CA ALA A 151 -35.03 16.49 -18.90
C ALA A 151 -36.27 15.56 -18.81
N LYS A 152 -37.46 16.12 -18.57
CA LYS A 152 -38.72 15.34 -18.55
C LYS A 152 -39.16 14.80 -19.90
N ALA A 153 -38.57 15.24 -21.00
CA ALA A 153 -38.87 14.81 -22.35
C ALA A 153 -37.83 13.84 -22.94
N SER A 154 -36.79 13.47 -22.16
CA SER A 154 -35.72 12.57 -22.57
C SER A 154 -36.09 11.12 -22.34
N ASP A 155 -35.55 10.23 -23.16
CA ASP A 155 -35.66 8.77 -23.01
C ASP A 155 -34.48 8.26 -22.17
N ILE A 156 -34.58 8.48 -20.86
CA ILE A 156 -33.53 8.13 -19.90
C ILE A 156 -33.64 6.67 -19.50
N ARG A 157 -32.57 5.93 -19.72
CA ARG A 157 -32.32 4.60 -19.18
C ARG A 157 -31.34 4.71 -18.01
N THR A 158 -31.62 4.01 -16.93
CA THR A 158 -30.71 3.82 -15.80
C THR A 158 -30.38 2.34 -15.67
N LEU A 159 -29.13 2.02 -15.33
CA LEU A 159 -28.65 0.66 -15.13
C LEU A 159 -27.78 0.61 -13.89
N TYR A 160 -27.96 -0.41 -13.09
CA TYR A 160 -27.05 -0.78 -12.01
C TYR A 160 -26.51 -2.19 -12.26
N GLY A 161 -25.22 -2.40 -11.99
CA GLY A 161 -24.57 -3.68 -12.15
C GLY A 161 -23.65 -4.00 -10.98
N ILE A 162 -23.82 -5.19 -10.41
CA ILE A 162 -22.92 -5.73 -9.38
C ILE A 162 -22.60 -7.18 -9.69
N SER A 163 -21.35 -7.57 -9.51
CA SER A 163 -20.98 -8.97 -9.57
C SER A 163 -19.96 -9.35 -8.51
N ASN A 164 -20.11 -10.58 -8.00
CA ASN A 164 -19.04 -11.30 -7.31
C ASN A 164 -18.66 -12.54 -8.12
N TYR A 165 -19.61 -13.14 -8.77
CA TYR A 165 -19.47 -14.38 -9.54
C TYR A 165 -20.10 -14.24 -10.93
N ARG A 166 -21.30 -13.65 -10.98
CA ARG A 166 -22.01 -13.27 -12.19
C ARG A 166 -22.54 -11.86 -12.00
N THR A 167 -22.44 -11.07 -13.06
CA THR A 167 -23.03 -9.74 -13.03
C THR A 167 -24.56 -9.85 -12.96
N LYS A 168 -25.12 -9.21 -11.95
CA LYS A 168 -26.57 -8.98 -11.80
C LYS A 168 -26.84 -7.56 -12.23
N PHE A 169 -27.77 -7.39 -13.14
CA PHE A 169 -28.20 -6.08 -13.63
C PHE A 169 -29.58 -5.75 -13.10
N GLU A 170 -29.77 -4.48 -12.79
CA GLU A 170 -31.07 -3.87 -12.50
C GLU A 170 -31.23 -2.68 -13.45
N GLU A 171 -32.26 -2.73 -14.29
CA GLU A 171 -32.57 -1.68 -15.25
C GLU A 171 -33.79 -0.88 -14.79
N GLY A 172 -33.63 0.46 -14.73
CA GLY A 172 -34.73 1.40 -14.50
C GLY A 172 -35.13 2.09 -15.78
N SER A 173 -36.38 2.37 -15.94
CA SER A 173 -36.94 3.15 -17.05
C SER A 173 -37.35 4.55 -16.59
N LYS A 174 -37.33 5.51 -17.51
CA LYS A 174 -37.69 6.91 -17.26
C LYS A 174 -36.91 7.58 -16.11
N GLY A 175 -35.62 7.24 -15.98
CA GLY A 175 -34.77 7.79 -14.92
C GLY A 175 -35.08 7.26 -13.52
N ALA A 176 -35.68 6.07 -13.41
CA ALA A 176 -35.92 5.43 -12.11
C ALA A 176 -34.61 5.20 -11.37
N GLU A 177 -34.62 5.37 -10.08
CA GLU A 177 -33.47 5.10 -9.22
C GLU A 177 -33.21 3.59 -9.17
N VAL A 178 -31.98 3.20 -9.49
CA VAL A 178 -31.43 1.85 -9.29
C VAL A 178 -30.06 1.98 -8.67
N GLY A 179 -29.64 1.02 -7.84
CA GLY A 179 -28.35 1.07 -7.20
C GLY A 179 -28.20 0.10 -6.04
N GLY A 180 -27.04 0.14 -5.40
CA GLY A 180 -26.74 -0.76 -4.29
C GLY A 180 -25.64 -0.27 -3.38
N VAL A 181 -25.52 -0.97 -2.26
CA VAL A 181 -24.51 -0.71 -1.23
C VAL A 181 -23.74 -2.00 -0.93
N ILE A 182 -22.44 -1.90 -0.88
CA ILE A 182 -21.56 -2.98 -0.41
C ILE A 182 -21.22 -2.70 1.05
N THR A 183 -21.59 -3.64 1.93
CA THR A 183 -21.31 -3.62 3.37
C THR A 183 -20.59 -4.88 3.79
N ALA A 184 -20.10 -4.92 5.02
CA ALA A 184 -19.53 -6.13 5.61
C ALA A 184 -20.51 -7.30 5.59
N GLU A 185 -21.81 -7.06 5.87
CA GLU A 185 -22.84 -8.11 5.84
C GLU A 185 -23.12 -8.65 4.44
N TYR A 186 -23.10 -7.76 3.43
CA TYR A 186 -23.20 -8.18 2.05
C TYR A 186 -22.07 -9.14 1.70
N LEU A 187 -20.83 -8.75 2.03
CA LEU A 187 -19.65 -9.57 1.76
C LEU A 187 -19.66 -10.87 2.57
N GLU A 188 -20.15 -10.86 3.80
CA GLU A 188 -20.25 -12.05 4.62
C GLU A 188 -21.17 -13.11 3.99
N LYS A 189 -22.28 -12.69 3.39
CA LYS A 189 -23.20 -13.58 2.68
C LYS A 189 -22.60 -14.13 1.39
N GLU A 190 -21.98 -13.25 0.61
CA GLU A 190 -21.43 -13.61 -0.71
C GLU A 190 -20.10 -14.37 -0.58
N ALA A 191 -19.37 -14.20 0.52
CA ALA A 191 -18.11 -14.89 0.83
C ALA A 191 -18.33 -16.29 1.46
N ASN A 192 -19.44 -16.96 1.18
CA ASN A 192 -19.69 -18.30 1.70
C ASN A 192 -18.82 -19.40 1.08
N GLU A 193 -18.16 -19.09 -0.02
CA GLU A 193 -17.23 -20.00 -0.70
C GLU A 193 -15.80 -19.58 -0.48
N HIS A 194 -14.87 -20.51 -0.64
CA HIS A 194 -13.43 -20.32 -0.44
C HIS A 194 -12.77 -19.32 -1.40
N PHE A 195 -13.54 -18.70 -2.29
CA PHE A 195 -13.07 -17.75 -3.31
C PHE A 195 -13.28 -16.28 -2.97
N ALA A 196 -13.60 -15.96 -1.71
CA ALA A 196 -13.75 -14.58 -1.25
C ALA A 196 -12.50 -13.70 -1.43
N GLU A 197 -11.37 -14.32 -1.72
CA GLU A 197 -10.12 -13.64 -2.05
C GLU A 197 -10.19 -12.83 -3.34
N VAL A 198 -11.17 -13.12 -4.18
CA VAL A 198 -11.21 -12.69 -5.57
C VAL A 198 -12.55 -12.07 -5.88
N PHE A 199 -12.89 -10.97 -5.22
CA PHE A 199 -13.99 -10.14 -5.66
C PHE A 199 -13.57 -9.29 -6.87
N TYR A 200 -13.41 -9.93 -8.02
CA TYR A 200 -13.14 -9.24 -9.30
C TYR A 200 -14.45 -8.94 -10.00
N GLY A 201 -15.33 -8.25 -9.33
CA GLY A 201 -16.62 -7.99 -9.88
C GLY A 201 -16.84 -6.53 -10.22
N THR A 202 -17.76 -6.30 -11.16
CA THR A 202 -18.23 -4.96 -11.44
C THR A 202 -19.01 -4.40 -10.25
N PHE A 203 -18.91 -3.09 -10.05
CA PHE A 203 -19.79 -2.31 -9.20
C PHE A 203 -19.98 -0.97 -9.89
N MET A 204 -21.05 -0.86 -10.67
CA MET A 204 -21.25 0.24 -11.60
C MET A 204 -22.68 0.74 -11.63
N ALA A 205 -22.84 1.98 -12.06
CA ALA A 205 -24.13 2.55 -12.44
C ALA A 205 -23.97 3.33 -13.74
N ASP A 206 -25.03 3.32 -14.56
CA ASP A 206 -25.08 3.97 -15.84
C ASP A 206 -26.35 4.81 -16.01
N VAL A 207 -26.19 5.95 -16.64
CA VAL A 207 -27.29 6.79 -17.09
C VAL A 207 -27.09 7.09 -18.59
N THR A 208 -28.08 6.68 -19.39
CA THR A 208 -28.06 6.88 -20.85
C THR A 208 -29.26 7.67 -21.29
N ASP A 209 -29.05 8.82 -21.94
CA ASP A 209 -30.10 9.53 -22.69
C ASP A 209 -30.09 9.02 -24.13
N ARG A 210 -31.04 8.11 -24.43
CA ARG A 210 -31.17 7.53 -25.78
C ARG A 210 -31.57 8.55 -26.84
N LYS A 211 -32.28 9.61 -26.46
CA LYS A 211 -32.69 10.66 -27.38
C LYS A 211 -31.51 11.56 -27.76
N GLN A 212 -30.68 11.90 -26.79
CA GLN A 212 -29.45 12.66 -27.03
C GLN A 212 -28.30 11.79 -27.55
N ASN A 213 -28.47 10.47 -27.53
CA ASN A 213 -27.48 9.48 -27.92
C ASN A 213 -26.17 9.67 -27.14
N VAL A 214 -26.25 9.73 -25.82
CA VAL A 214 -25.10 9.90 -24.94
C VAL A 214 -25.37 9.30 -23.56
N GLY A 215 -24.34 8.71 -22.94
CA GLY A 215 -24.41 8.18 -21.59
C GLY A 215 -23.10 8.34 -20.86
N VAL A 216 -23.17 8.11 -19.55
CA VAL A 216 -22.02 8.01 -18.67
C VAL A 216 -22.21 6.84 -17.70
N CYS A 217 -21.22 5.98 -17.65
CA CYS A 217 -21.15 4.88 -16.68
C CYS A 217 -20.03 5.15 -15.67
N ALA A 218 -20.37 5.04 -14.39
CA ALA A 218 -19.38 5.11 -13.32
C ALA A 218 -19.12 3.71 -12.74
N THR A 219 -17.86 3.37 -12.53
CA THR A 219 -17.44 2.10 -11.91
C THR A 219 -16.52 2.40 -10.72
N ILE A 220 -16.83 1.91 -9.53
CA ILE A 220 -15.94 2.05 -8.37
C ILE A 220 -14.90 0.91 -8.39
N TYR A 221 -13.62 1.28 -8.26
CA TYR A 221 -12.50 0.33 -8.28
C TYR A 221 -12.43 -0.47 -6.98
N LYS A 222 -12.32 -1.80 -7.09
CA LYS A 222 -12.20 -2.74 -5.96
C LYS A 222 -13.18 -2.40 -4.81
N ALA A 223 -14.44 -2.14 -5.18
CA ALA A 223 -15.46 -1.69 -4.23
C ALA A 223 -15.69 -2.70 -3.09
N GLN A 224 -15.67 -4.00 -3.43
CA GLN A 224 -15.85 -5.09 -2.46
C GLN A 224 -14.70 -5.12 -1.45
N GLN A 225 -13.45 -4.98 -1.91
CA GLN A 225 -12.27 -4.98 -1.06
C GLN A 225 -12.19 -3.72 -0.18
N ASN A 226 -12.70 -2.60 -0.67
CA ASN A 226 -12.65 -1.30 0.01
C ASN A 226 -14.00 -0.87 0.59
N PHE A 227 -14.85 -1.82 0.99
CA PHE A 227 -16.15 -1.48 1.59
C PHE A 227 -15.99 -0.56 2.84
N PRO A 228 -17.02 0.23 3.20
CA PRO A 228 -18.32 0.36 2.56
C PRO A 228 -18.25 1.21 1.28
N LYS A 229 -19.09 0.88 0.30
CA LYS A 229 -19.25 1.62 -0.96
C LYS A 229 -20.70 1.61 -1.40
N ALA A 230 -21.16 2.68 -2.06
CA ALA A 230 -22.46 2.69 -2.70
C ALA A 230 -22.38 3.41 -4.05
N ILE A 231 -23.25 3.00 -4.95
CA ILE A 231 -23.47 3.65 -6.23
C ILE A 231 -24.95 3.56 -6.58
N SER A 232 -25.53 4.65 -7.05
CA SER A 232 -26.92 4.66 -7.51
C SER A 232 -27.13 5.68 -8.62
N THR A 233 -28.22 5.49 -9.37
CA THR A 233 -28.71 6.47 -10.33
C THR A 233 -29.85 7.27 -9.72
N SER A 234 -30.06 8.49 -10.18
CA SER A 234 -31.20 9.31 -9.80
C SER A 234 -31.52 10.32 -10.91
N GLY A 235 -32.73 10.24 -11.49
CA GLY A 235 -33.10 11.12 -12.58
C GLY A 235 -32.18 10.95 -13.80
N THR A 236 -31.34 11.95 -14.05
CA THR A 236 -30.35 11.97 -15.13
C THR A 236 -28.91 11.75 -14.63
N GLY A 237 -28.74 11.45 -13.34
CA GLY A 237 -27.43 11.44 -12.70
C GLY A 237 -27.07 10.14 -12.00
N ILE A 238 -25.79 10.06 -11.66
CA ILE A 238 -25.18 8.99 -10.86
C ILE A 238 -24.65 9.60 -9.58
N LYS A 239 -24.98 8.99 -8.44
CA LYS A 239 -24.35 9.25 -7.15
C LYS A 239 -23.27 8.18 -6.90
N ILE A 240 -22.03 8.61 -6.77
CA ILE A 240 -20.87 7.75 -6.46
C ILE A 240 -20.51 8.01 -4.99
N SER A 241 -20.74 7.04 -4.12
CA SER A 241 -20.48 7.17 -2.69
C SER A 241 -19.24 6.34 -2.32
N LEU A 242 -18.09 7.02 -2.26
CA LEU A 242 -16.84 6.41 -1.79
C LEU A 242 -16.89 6.09 -0.29
N ILE A 243 -17.67 6.86 0.45
CA ILE A 243 -18.20 6.50 1.78
C ILE A 243 -19.71 6.74 1.67
N PRO A 244 -20.54 5.68 1.73
CA PRO A 244 -21.99 5.84 1.74
C PRO A 244 -22.46 6.43 3.07
N ASP A 245 -23.66 7.00 3.10
CA ASP A 245 -24.25 7.56 4.31
C ASP A 245 -24.27 6.53 5.46
N GLN A 246 -23.54 6.85 6.52
CA GLN A 246 -23.37 6.02 7.72
C GLN A 246 -24.43 6.31 8.79
N VAL A 247 -25.59 6.86 8.40
CA VAL A 247 -26.66 7.12 9.35
C VAL A 247 -27.18 5.83 9.99
N GLU A 248 -27.69 5.95 11.18
CA GLU A 248 -28.23 4.96 12.15
C GLU A 248 -29.07 3.79 11.60
N THR A 249 -29.35 3.73 10.32
CA THR A 249 -29.91 2.54 9.66
C THR A 249 -29.01 1.31 9.80
N ASN A 250 -27.79 1.51 10.18
CA ASN A 250 -26.81 0.46 10.44
C ASN A 250 -26.94 -0.23 11.81
N LYS A 251 -28.05 -0.07 12.49
CA LYS A 251 -28.41 -0.96 13.62
C LYS A 251 -28.45 -2.45 13.24
N ILE A 252 -28.48 -2.72 11.94
CA ILE A 252 -28.47 -4.07 11.36
C ILE A 252 -27.04 -4.48 10.95
N SER A 253 -26.23 -3.58 10.43
CA SER A 253 -24.82 -3.86 10.18
C SER A 253 -23.99 -3.55 11.41
N LYS A 254 -23.20 -4.51 11.85
CA LYS A 254 -22.24 -4.32 12.92
C LYS A 254 -21.01 -3.51 12.48
N ALA A 255 -21.05 -2.94 11.26
CA ALA A 255 -19.97 -2.13 10.75
C ALA A 255 -19.89 -0.82 11.51
N LEU A 256 -18.76 -0.56 12.11
CA LEU A 256 -18.47 0.71 12.72
C LEU A 256 -18.25 1.77 11.63
N PRO A 257 -18.42 3.06 11.97
CA PRO A 257 -18.12 4.14 11.04
C PRO A 257 -16.64 4.08 10.63
N VAL A 258 -16.36 4.46 9.39
CA VAL A 258 -14.98 4.62 8.90
C VAL A 258 -14.30 5.70 9.71
N ARG A 259 -13.17 5.40 10.33
CA ARG A 259 -12.45 6.30 11.23
C ARG A 259 -11.08 6.64 10.65
N PHE A 260 -10.85 7.91 10.36
CA PHE A 260 -9.55 8.41 9.99
C PHE A 260 -8.87 9.01 11.22
N GLU A 261 -7.82 8.36 11.71
CA GLU A 261 -6.97 8.91 12.74
C GLU A 261 -6.22 10.16 12.22
N SER A 262 -5.75 11.01 13.12
CA SER A 262 -4.93 12.17 12.73
C SER A 262 -3.71 11.75 11.92
N GLY A 263 -3.45 12.41 10.80
CA GLY A 263 -2.36 12.12 9.89
C GLY A 263 -2.62 10.99 8.89
N MET A 264 -3.76 10.32 8.96
CA MET A 264 -4.11 9.24 8.02
C MET A 264 -4.63 9.78 6.70
N ALA A 265 -4.31 9.09 5.61
CA ALA A 265 -4.92 9.32 4.31
C ALA A 265 -5.57 8.04 3.76
N ARG A 266 -6.37 8.16 2.70
CA ARG A 266 -6.84 7.03 1.91
C ARG A 266 -7.25 7.42 0.50
N GLU A 267 -6.68 6.73 -0.47
CA GLU A 267 -7.04 6.82 -1.88
C GLU A 267 -8.23 5.91 -2.20
N GLN A 268 -9.12 6.43 -3.04
CA GLN A 268 -10.24 5.68 -3.63
C GLN A 268 -10.32 6.04 -5.11
N ARG A 269 -10.65 5.06 -5.96
CA ARG A 269 -10.66 5.27 -7.43
C ARG A 269 -11.99 4.90 -8.02
N PHE A 270 -12.37 5.60 -9.09
CA PHE A 270 -13.51 5.27 -9.93
C PHE A 270 -13.27 5.68 -11.38
N LEU A 271 -13.89 4.95 -12.29
CA LEU A 271 -13.85 5.23 -13.72
C LEU A 271 -15.12 5.97 -14.13
N LEU A 272 -14.97 7.02 -14.93
CA LEU A 272 -16.05 7.65 -15.70
C LEU A 272 -15.88 7.24 -17.18
N HIS A 273 -16.79 6.41 -17.67
CA HIS A 273 -16.83 5.96 -19.07
C HIS A 273 -17.97 6.65 -19.79
N PHE A 274 -17.62 7.52 -20.73
CA PHE A 274 -18.57 8.22 -21.60
C PHE A 274 -18.83 7.35 -22.82
N HIS A 275 -20.08 7.31 -23.30
CA HIS A 275 -20.45 6.43 -24.41
C HIS A 275 -21.64 6.99 -25.18
N ASP A 276 -21.89 6.48 -26.38
CA ASP A 276 -23.11 6.75 -27.13
C ASP A 276 -24.30 5.93 -26.59
N GLY A 277 -25.50 6.30 -26.97
CA GLY A 277 -26.71 5.65 -26.51
C GLY A 277 -26.92 4.22 -27.04
N ALA A 278 -26.03 3.72 -27.90
CA ALA A 278 -26.06 2.37 -28.44
C ALA A 278 -25.22 1.38 -27.63
N CYS A 279 -24.46 1.85 -26.63
CA CYS A 279 -23.66 1.01 -25.77
C CYS A 279 -24.54 -0.02 -25.03
N THR A 280 -24.16 -1.29 -25.12
CA THR A 280 -24.92 -2.38 -24.50
C THR A 280 -24.48 -2.65 -23.07
N ASP A 281 -25.31 -3.36 -22.29
CA ASP A 281 -24.96 -3.81 -20.94
C ASP A 281 -23.69 -4.65 -20.92
N TYR A 282 -23.48 -5.43 -21.98
CA TYR A 282 -22.29 -6.23 -22.15
C TYR A 282 -21.04 -5.35 -22.30
N ASP A 283 -21.13 -4.27 -23.10
CA ASP A 283 -20.01 -3.35 -23.31
C ASP A 283 -19.66 -2.60 -22.01
N LEU A 284 -20.66 -2.12 -21.27
CA LEU A 284 -20.51 -1.45 -20.00
C LEU A 284 -19.88 -2.38 -18.96
N ASN A 285 -20.43 -3.60 -18.84
CA ASN A 285 -19.90 -4.59 -17.91
C ASN A 285 -18.45 -5.00 -18.25
N ASN A 286 -18.17 -5.21 -19.54
CA ASN A 286 -16.83 -5.57 -19.99
C ASN A 286 -15.82 -4.47 -19.68
N ARG A 287 -16.18 -3.20 -19.90
CA ARG A 287 -15.33 -2.06 -19.53
C ARG A 287 -15.09 -2.02 -18.02
N SER A 288 -16.14 -2.24 -17.22
CA SER A 288 -16.06 -2.26 -15.76
C SER A 288 -15.15 -3.39 -15.26
N ILE A 289 -15.27 -4.60 -15.81
CA ILE A 289 -14.43 -5.75 -15.41
C ILE A 289 -12.95 -5.50 -15.80
N ILE A 290 -12.69 -4.98 -17.00
CA ILE A 290 -11.32 -4.64 -17.42
C ILE A 290 -10.70 -3.57 -16.50
N TYR A 291 -11.50 -2.62 -16.03
CA TYR A 291 -11.03 -1.63 -15.07
C TYR A 291 -10.66 -2.25 -13.73
N GLN A 292 -11.40 -3.25 -13.25
CA GLN A 292 -11.09 -3.98 -12.01
C GLN A 292 -9.78 -4.79 -12.15
N MET A 293 -9.51 -5.29 -13.34
CA MET A 293 -8.39 -6.19 -13.64
C MET A 293 -7.64 -5.71 -14.89
N PRO A 294 -6.91 -4.60 -14.82
CA PRO A 294 -6.15 -4.12 -15.97
C PRO A 294 -5.06 -5.12 -16.35
N ASP A 295 -4.79 -5.23 -17.64
CA ASP A 295 -3.64 -5.99 -18.11
C ASP A 295 -2.35 -5.39 -17.53
N THR A 296 -1.51 -6.25 -17.01
CA THR A 296 -0.19 -5.88 -16.50
C THR A 296 0.87 -6.56 -17.37
N PRO A 297 1.89 -5.83 -17.84
CA PRO A 297 3.00 -6.43 -18.57
C PRO A 297 3.65 -7.55 -17.75
N TYR A 298 3.87 -8.68 -18.40
CA TYR A 298 4.60 -9.79 -17.81
C TYR A 298 6.10 -9.59 -18.06
N VAL A 299 6.89 -9.78 -17.02
CA VAL A 299 8.34 -9.82 -17.11
C VAL A 299 8.81 -11.21 -16.68
N ASP A 300 9.54 -11.87 -17.57
CA ASP A 300 10.07 -13.21 -17.31
C ASP A 300 11.10 -13.16 -16.17
N PRO A 301 11.07 -14.07 -15.20
CA PRO A 301 12.07 -14.18 -14.13
C PRO A 301 13.52 -14.17 -14.62
N GLU A 302 13.83 -14.76 -15.78
CA GLU A 302 15.18 -14.71 -16.37
C GLU A 302 15.67 -13.28 -16.67
N VAL A 303 14.76 -12.33 -16.90
CA VAL A 303 15.11 -10.93 -17.14
C VAL A 303 15.61 -10.29 -15.83
N PHE A 304 14.93 -10.54 -14.72
CA PHE A 304 15.36 -10.08 -13.40
C PHE A 304 16.71 -10.69 -12.99
N GLU A 305 16.89 -12.00 -13.23
CA GLU A 305 18.14 -12.68 -12.95
C GLU A 305 19.31 -12.08 -13.76
N ARG A 306 19.13 -11.91 -15.07
CA ARG A 306 20.16 -11.30 -15.94
C ARG A 306 20.46 -9.85 -15.59
N ALA A 307 19.45 -9.08 -15.17
CA ALA A 307 19.60 -7.68 -14.76
C ALA A 307 20.29 -7.53 -13.41
N GLN A 308 20.42 -8.62 -12.63
CA GLN A 308 21.05 -8.61 -11.30
C GLN A 308 20.43 -7.63 -10.30
N VAL A 309 19.14 -7.32 -10.46
CA VAL A 309 18.43 -6.39 -9.56
C VAL A 309 18.17 -7.00 -8.18
N MET A 310 17.96 -8.32 -8.12
CA MET A 310 17.74 -9.07 -6.88
C MET A 310 18.58 -10.35 -6.87
N PRO A 311 19.94 -10.24 -6.85
CA PRO A 311 20.81 -11.38 -7.15
C PRO A 311 20.77 -12.51 -6.12
N ASP A 312 20.29 -12.23 -4.91
CA ASP A 312 20.35 -13.18 -3.79
C ASP A 312 19.22 -14.20 -3.76
N ILE A 313 18.29 -14.15 -4.73
CA ILE A 313 17.10 -15.00 -4.73
C ILE A 313 17.05 -15.98 -5.90
N PHE A 314 18.00 -15.95 -6.83
CA PHE A 314 18.00 -16.79 -8.04
C PHE A 314 18.99 -17.96 -7.96
N LEU A 315 18.54 -19.09 -8.52
CA LEU A 315 19.31 -20.31 -8.68
C LEU A 315 19.33 -20.75 -10.13
N PRO A 316 20.42 -21.37 -10.62
CA PRO A 316 20.35 -22.15 -11.84
C PRO A 316 19.25 -23.21 -11.76
N SER A 317 18.52 -23.43 -12.86
CA SER A 317 17.36 -24.34 -12.89
C SER A 317 17.71 -25.78 -12.46
N GLU A 318 18.91 -26.26 -12.78
CA GLU A 318 19.40 -27.57 -12.38
C GLU A 318 19.68 -27.72 -10.88
N LYS A 319 19.69 -26.63 -10.14
CA LYS A 319 19.87 -26.60 -8.69
C LYS A 319 18.58 -26.34 -7.92
N GLN A 320 17.45 -26.18 -8.62
CA GLN A 320 16.17 -26.00 -7.96
C GLN A 320 15.68 -27.30 -7.31
N ASN A 321 15.06 -27.16 -6.16
CA ASN A 321 14.40 -28.22 -5.44
C ASN A 321 12.91 -27.89 -5.35
N ASP A 322 12.07 -28.70 -6.00
CA ASP A 322 10.63 -28.45 -6.11
C ASP A 322 9.93 -28.32 -4.76
N ASP A 323 10.30 -29.13 -3.76
CA ASP A 323 9.71 -29.05 -2.42
C ASP A 323 10.03 -27.72 -1.74
N VAL A 324 11.24 -27.19 -1.95
CA VAL A 324 11.65 -25.89 -1.43
C VAL A 324 10.90 -24.77 -2.14
N GLU A 325 10.82 -24.80 -3.48
CA GLU A 325 10.09 -23.81 -4.26
C GLU A 325 8.61 -23.77 -3.89
N ILE A 326 7.96 -24.93 -3.82
CA ILE A 326 6.56 -25.02 -3.38
C ILE A 326 6.40 -24.44 -1.97
N SER A 327 7.29 -24.78 -1.04
CA SER A 327 7.23 -24.22 0.32
C SER A 327 7.38 -22.69 0.37
N LEU A 328 8.23 -22.11 -0.47
CA LEU A 328 8.37 -20.66 -0.57
C LEU A 328 7.10 -20.00 -1.14
N ILE A 329 6.50 -20.60 -2.18
CA ILE A 329 5.24 -20.14 -2.77
C ILE A 329 4.09 -20.23 -1.76
N ASP A 330 3.96 -21.35 -1.05
CA ASP A 330 2.92 -21.55 -0.05
C ASP A 330 3.03 -20.52 1.10
N LYS A 331 4.26 -20.20 1.51
CA LYS A 331 4.49 -19.17 2.54
C LYS A 331 4.12 -17.79 2.05
N ALA A 332 4.43 -17.45 0.80
CA ALA A 332 4.04 -16.17 0.20
C ALA A 332 2.53 -16.03 0.09
N ASP A 333 1.84 -17.12 -0.24
CA ASP A 333 0.40 -17.13 -0.49
C ASP A 333 -0.43 -17.35 0.79
N GLY A 334 0.17 -17.92 1.81
CA GLY A 334 -0.46 -18.32 3.06
C GLY A 334 -0.60 -17.16 4.08
N HIS A 335 -1.11 -16.00 3.70
CA HIS A 335 -1.35 -14.89 4.61
C HIS A 335 -2.82 -14.51 4.67
N ALA A 336 -3.24 -13.91 5.79
CA ALA A 336 -4.59 -13.38 5.93
C ALA A 336 -4.82 -12.24 4.95
N ARG A 337 -6.02 -12.21 4.37
CA ARG A 337 -6.46 -11.12 3.50
C ARG A 337 -7.52 -10.33 4.23
N CYS A 338 -7.36 -9.03 4.26
CA CYS A 338 -8.26 -8.14 4.98
C CYS A 338 -8.95 -7.21 3.99
N TYR A 339 -10.26 -7.15 4.08
CA TYR A 339 -11.10 -6.23 3.33
C TYR A 339 -11.69 -5.18 4.25
N GLY A 340 -11.85 -4.00 3.74
CA GLY A 340 -12.28 -2.81 4.44
C GLY A 340 -11.48 -1.61 3.95
N MET A 341 -12.11 -0.45 3.86
CA MET A 341 -11.52 0.73 3.23
C MET A 341 -10.17 1.12 3.84
N LEU A 342 -10.02 1.00 5.16
CA LEU A 342 -8.77 1.33 5.86
C LEU A 342 -7.88 0.10 6.15
N CYS A 343 -8.32 -1.10 5.77
CA CYS A 343 -7.65 -2.35 6.13
C CYS A 343 -7.09 -3.11 4.92
N PHE A 344 -7.60 -2.84 3.73
CA PHE A 344 -7.20 -3.53 2.52
C PHE A 344 -5.76 -3.15 2.11
N GLY A 345 -4.86 -4.12 2.22
CA GLY A 345 -3.42 -3.96 1.98
C GLY A 345 -2.54 -4.26 3.19
N ASP A 346 -3.15 -4.46 4.39
CA ASP A 346 -2.46 -4.92 5.58
C ASP A 346 -3.19 -6.11 6.21
N ALA A 347 -2.64 -6.68 7.25
CA ALA A 347 -3.27 -7.74 8.04
C ALA A 347 -2.86 -7.66 9.50
N PRO A 348 -3.72 -8.12 10.44
CA PRO A 348 -3.34 -8.17 11.84
C PRO A 348 -2.35 -9.31 12.12
N ASP A 349 -1.47 -9.12 13.08
CA ASP A 349 -0.61 -10.17 13.62
C ASP A 349 -1.29 -10.88 14.79
N PRO A 350 -1.69 -12.16 14.61
CA PRO A 350 -2.29 -12.94 15.68
C PRO A 350 -1.36 -13.12 16.90
N GLY A 351 -0.04 -13.11 16.66
CA GLY A 351 0.97 -13.23 17.71
C GLY A 351 0.98 -12.02 18.64
N TYR A 352 0.83 -10.84 18.12
CA TYR A 352 0.75 -9.61 18.92
C TYR A 352 -0.56 -9.54 19.70
N THR A 353 -1.68 -9.85 19.06
CA THR A 353 -2.97 -9.92 19.72
C THR A 353 -2.97 -10.95 20.87
N ALA A 354 -2.38 -12.14 20.65
CA ALA A 354 -2.24 -13.18 21.68
C ALA A 354 -1.30 -12.78 22.83
N GLN A 355 -0.39 -11.84 22.62
CA GLN A 355 0.46 -11.28 23.69
C GLN A 355 -0.27 -10.22 24.54
N GLY A 356 -1.54 -9.95 24.28
CA GLY A 356 -2.32 -8.94 24.98
C GLY A 356 -2.07 -7.50 24.49
N ARG A 357 -1.36 -7.33 23.38
CA ARG A 357 -1.24 -6.03 22.73
C ARG A 357 -2.58 -5.62 22.14
N GLY A 358 -2.82 -4.31 21.99
CA GLY A 358 -4.06 -3.79 21.43
C GLY A 358 -5.26 -3.84 22.38
N ASN A 359 -5.08 -4.23 23.65
CA ASN A 359 -6.14 -4.23 24.66
C ASN A 359 -7.37 -5.09 24.28
N GLY A 360 -7.16 -6.17 23.52
CA GLY A 360 -8.21 -7.04 23.00
C GLY A 360 -8.62 -6.76 21.56
N ASP A 361 -8.23 -5.62 21.01
CA ASP A 361 -8.39 -5.31 19.59
C ASP A 361 -7.31 -6.00 18.72
N LEU A 362 -7.52 -6.01 17.43
CA LEU A 362 -6.51 -6.47 16.47
C LEU A 362 -5.30 -5.53 16.48
N VAL A 363 -4.12 -6.10 16.35
CA VAL A 363 -2.86 -5.34 16.17
C VAL A 363 -2.41 -5.52 14.73
N TRP A 364 -2.46 -4.45 13.98
CA TRP A 364 -2.09 -4.40 12.57
C TRP A 364 -0.58 -4.40 12.42
N THR A 365 -0.09 -5.03 11.35
CA THR A 365 1.35 -5.19 11.13
C THR A 365 2.02 -3.95 10.56
N ASN A 366 1.26 -3.07 9.92
CA ASN A 366 1.76 -1.90 9.22
C ASN A 366 2.94 -2.26 8.31
N ASN A 367 2.77 -3.32 7.50
CA ASN A 367 3.78 -3.85 6.56
C ASN A 367 5.15 -4.19 7.21
N GLU A 368 5.16 -4.59 8.48
CA GLU A 368 6.40 -4.89 9.22
C GLU A 368 7.32 -5.87 8.47
N TYR A 369 8.60 -5.59 8.44
CA TYR A 369 9.66 -6.25 7.65
C TYR A 369 9.57 -6.01 6.14
N ASP A 370 8.92 -4.91 5.73
CA ASP A 370 8.80 -4.56 4.31
C ASP A 370 8.13 -5.67 3.48
N TYR A 371 6.89 -6.00 3.89
CA TYR A 371 6.10 -7.03 3.23
C TYR A 371 5.99 -6.84 1.70
N PRO A 372 5.75 -5.61 1.17
CA PRO A 372 5.72 -5.42 -0.28
C PRO A 372 7.02 -5.81 -0.97
N HIS A 373 8.18 -5.47 -0.41
CA HIS A 373 9.49 -5.85 -0.98
C HIS A 373 9.62 -7.38 -1.08
N ALA A 374 9.20 -8.11 -0.05
CA ALA A 374 9.18 -9.58 -0.09
C ALA A 374 8.27 -10.12 -1.20
N MET A 375 7.12 -9.48 -1.46
CA MET A 375 6.21 -9.85 -2.54
C MET A 375 6.80 -9.56 -3.92
N TYR A 376 7.48 -8.44 -4.09
CA TYR A 376 8.17 -8.12 -5.36
C TYR A 376 9.33 -9.07 -5.64
N MET A 377 10.11 -9.44 -4.64
CA MET A 377 11.13 -10.49 -4.76
C MET A 377 10.50 -11.82 -5.17
N MET A 378 9.37 -12.19 -4.57
CA MET A 378 8.66 -13.43 -4.92
C MET A 378 8.11 -13.39 -6.34
N TYR A 379 7.60 -12.24 -6.79
CA TYR A 379 7.20 -12.03 -8.19
C TYR A 379 8.39 -12.14 -9.14
N ALA A 380 9.49 -11.45 -8.84
CA ALA A 380 10.70 -11.49 -9.67
C ALA A 380 11.25 -12.92 -9.82
N ARG A 381 11.20 -13.71 -8.74
CA ARG A 381 11.65 -15.10 -8.73
C ARG A 381 10.75 -16.05 -9.51
N THR A 382 9.43 -15.86 -9.46
CA THR A 382 8.46 -16.87 -9.93
C THR A 382 7.61 -16.44 -11.12
N GLY A 383 7.51 -15.15 -11.40
CA GLY A 383 6.55 -14.61 -12.37
C GLY A 383 5.08 -14.71 -11.95
N ILE A 384 4.78 -15.13 -10.73
CA ILE A 384 3.41 -15.33 -10.25
C ILE A 384 2.74 -13.96 -10.03
N ARG A 385 1.84 -13.58 -10.93
CA ARG A 385 1.21 -12.25 -10.95
C ARG A 385 0.57 -11.83 -9.64
N ARG A 386 -0.10 -12.75 -8.92
CA ARG A 386 -0.76 -12.38 -7.67
C ARG A 386 0.20 -11.85 -6.60
N MET A 387 1.50 -12.20 -6.67
CA MET A 387 2.51 -11.65 -5.76
C MET A 387 2.74 -10.17 -6.04
N LEU A 388 2.79 -9.79 -7.31
CA LEU A 388 2.84 -8.38 -7.72
C LEU A 388 1.58 -7.62 -7.28
N ASP A 389 0.39 -8.22 -7.48
CA ASP A 389 -0.88 -7.59 -7.08
C ASP A 389 -0.97 -7.41 -5.55
N TYR A 390 -0.45 -8.33 -4.76
CA TYR A 390 -0.37 -8.20 -3.30
C TYR A 390 0.61 -7.10 -2.88
N GLY A 391 1.80 -7.04 -3.49
CA GLY A 391 2.77 -5.97 -3.26
C GLY A 391 2.17 -4.59 -3.57
N ASN A 392 1.55 -4.43 -4.73
CA ASN A 392 0.91 -3.18 -5.15
C ASN A 392 -0.21 -2.74 -4.19
N THR A 393 -1.01 -3.70 -3.73
CA THR A 393 -2.10 -3.41 -2.78
C THR A 393 -1.55 -2.96 -1.42
N ALA A 394 -0.50 -3.63 -0.95
CA ALA A 394 0.15 -3.29 0.32
C ALA A 394 0.83 -1.92 0.27
N VAL A 395 1.52 -1.58 -0.83
CA VAL A 395 2.12 -0.24 -1.00
C VAL A 395 1.06 0.85 -1.06
N SER A 396 -0.06 0.62 -1.77
CA SER A 396 -1.16 1.60 -1.80
C SER A 396 -1.72 1.87 -0.40
N HIS A 397 -1.86 0.82 0.42
CA HIS A 397 -2.26 0.96 1.81
C HIS A 397 -1.19 1.71 2.62
N TRP A 398 0.05 1.31 2.50
CA TRP A 398 1.18 1.87 3.23
C TRP A 398 1.35 3.37 3.02
N MET A 399 1.38 3.79 1.74
CA MET A 399 1.48 5.21 1.39
C MET A 399 0.35 6.07 1.99
N ASP A 400 -0.82 5.47 2.22
CA ASP A 400 -2.00 6.18 2.68
C ASP A 400 -2.19 6.10 4.20
N VAL A 401 -2.20 4.87 4.72
CA VAL A 401 -2.75 4.59 6.04
C VAL A 401 -1.66 4.50 7.10
N ASP A 402 -0.53 3.86 6.79
CA ASP A 402 0.53 3.60 7.76
C ASP A 402 1.49 4.77 7.93
N ILE A 403 1.64 5.63 6.91
CA ILE A 403 2.46 6.84 6.96
C ILE A 403 1.67 7.98 7.59
N CYS A 404 2.33 8.73 8.47
CA CYS A 404 1.78 9.90 9.12
C CYS A 404 1.92 11.15 8.24
N HIS A 405 0.81 11.60 7.59
CA HIS A 405 0.82 12.76 6.70
C HIS A 405 0.69 14.11 7.45
N TYR A 406 0.28 14.05 8.69
CA TYR A 406 0.13 15.24 9.54
C TYR A 406 0.29 14.85 11.01
N SER A 407 1.04 15.66 11.75
CA SER A 407 1.10 15.61 13.20
C SER A 407 1.47 16.98 13.77
N ALA A 408 0.92 17.31 14.93
CA ALA A 408 1.37 18.47 15.70
C ALA A 408 2.84 18.34 16.17
N ASN A 409 3.36 17.10 16.24
CA ASN A 409 4.78 16.85 16.44
C ASN A 409 5.47 16.63 15.09
N PRO A 410 6.31 17.56 14.62
CA PRO A 410 6.98 17.45 13.32
C PRO A 410 7.85 16.19 13.16
N LEU A 411 8.32 15.62 14.27
CA LEU A 411 9.12 14.39 14.25
C LEU A 411 8.36 13.20 13.66
N TYR A 412 7.03 13.22 13.70
CA TYR A 412 6.21 12.09 13.21
C TYR A 412 5.78 12.23 11.77
N VAL A 413 5.88 13.43 11.18
CA VAL A 413 5.45 13.66 9.80
C VAL A 413 6.32 12.87 8.83
N ASN A 414 5.67 12.21 7.88
CA ASN A 414 6.24 11.27 6.89
C ASN A 414 6.82 9.97 7.45
N GLY A 415 6.81 9.77 8.77
CA GLY A 415 7.23 8.51 9.36
C GLY A 415 6.15 7.45 9.31
N GLN A 416 6.56 6.20 9.44
CA GLN A 416 5.66 5.06 9.54
C GLN A 416 5.45 4.69 11.02
N TRP A 417 4.19 4.47 11.41
CA TRP A 417 3.89 3.95 12.73
C TRP A 417 4.28 2.49 12.85
N GLU A 418 4.86 2.11 14.00
CA GLU A 418 5.04 0.68 14.30
C GLU A 418 3.66 0.00 14.36
N HIS A 419 3.65 -1.33 14.40
CA HIS A 419 2.42 -2.12 14.56
C HIS A 419 1.51 -1.57 15.66
N THR A 420 0.25 -1.33 15.33
CA THR A 420 -0.72 -0.66 16.19
C THR A 420 -2.13 -1.21 15.96
N ARG A 421 -3.04 -0.95 16.88
CA ARG A 421 -4.43 -1.40 16.78
C ARG A 421 -5.29 -0.60 15.77
N ARG A 422 -4.81 0.56 15.30
CA ARG A 422 -5.56 1.45 14.40
C ARG A 422 -4.76 1.95 13.21
N HIS A 423 -3.72 1.27 12.84
CA HIS A 423 -2.78 1.61 11.77
C HIS A 423 -1.96 2.87 12.01
N ASN A 424 -2.55 3.95 12.50
CA ASN A 424 -1.90 5.25 12.63
C ASN A 424 -2.22 5.87 14.00
N GLY A 425 -1.22 6.44 14.66
CA GLY A 425 -1.39 7.30 15.84
C GLY A 425 -1.86 6.65 17.14
N GLY A 426 -1.78 5.35 17.28
CA GLY A 426 -2.29 4.63 18.44
C GLY A 426 -1.55 4.83 19.78
N THR A 427 -1.25 6.07 20.17
CA THR A 427 -0.46 6.37 21.38
C THR A 427 -1.24 6.33 22.71
N GLU A 428 -2.55 6.19 22.67
CA GLU A 428 -3.41 6.60 23.79
C GLU A 428 -3.58 5.58 24.91
N ASP A 429 -3.28 4.30 24.72
CA ASP A 429 -3.83 3.30 25.61
C ASP A 429 -2.85 2.59 26.54
N GLY A 430 -1.61 3.04 26.60
CA GLY A 430 -0.62 2.47 27.54
C GLY A 430 -0.25 1.02 27.28
N THR A 431 -0.65 0.42 26.16
CA THR A 431 -0.29 -0.92 25.74
C THR A 431 1.11 -0.97 25.11
N PHE A 432 1.63 -2.18 24.88
CA PHE A 432 2.91 -2.37 24.18
C PHE A 432 2.88 -1.89 22.73
N SER A 433 1.71 -1.80 22.12
CA SER A 433 1.49 -1.26 20.79
C SER A 433 1.05 0.20 20.89
N ARG A 434 1.96 1.06 21.27
CA ARG A 434 1.67 2.49 21.48
C ARG A 434 1.59 3.30 20.21
N GLY A 435 1.85 2.70 19.03
CA GLY A 435 2.00 3.46 17.80
C GLY A 435 3.18 4.44 17.93
N ILE A 436 4.33 3.97 18.34
CA ILE A 436 5.56 4.76 18.33
C ILE A 436 6.20 4.71 16.96
N MET A 437 6.98 5.72 16.63
CA MET A 437 7.89 5.69 15.48
C MET A 437 9.26 5.26 15.96
N ALA A 438 9.84 4.30 15.24
CA ALA A 438 11.17 3.79 15.54
C ALA A 438 11.83 3.30 14.25
N CYS A 439 13.12 3.50 14.10
CA CYS A 439 13.85 3.12 12.88
C CYS A 439 13.71 1.64 12.51
N SER A 440 13.39 0.76 13.47
CA SER A 440 13.11 -0.66 13.20
C SER A 440 11.81 -0.94 12.48
N HIS A 441 10.97 0.06 12.27
CA HIS A 441 9.70 -0.01 11.57
C HIS A 441 9.61 0.98 10.39
N GLU A 442 10.76 1.48 9.96
CA GLU A 442 10.91 2.42 8.85
C GLU A 442 11.59 1.72 7.67
N TRP A 443 10.83 1.33 6.68
CA TRP A 443 11.32 0.65 5.46
C TRP A 443 11.02 1.50 4.23
N VAL A 444 11.75 1.25 3.15
CA VAL A 444 11.58 2.00 1.90
C VAL A 444 11.71 1.13 0.64
N GLU A 445 12.27 -0.08 0.75
CA GLU A 445 12.60 -0.89 -0.44
C GLU A 445 11.32 -1.26 -1.24
N GLY A 446 10.23 -1.64 -0.56
CA GLY A 446 8.97 -1.94 -1.22
C GLY A 446 8.30 -0.74 -1.88
N LEU A 447 8.48 0.48 -1.33
CA LEU A 447 8.03 1.72 -1.97
C LEU A 447 8.82 2.00 -3.25
N LEU A 448 10.16 1.83 -3.22
CA LEU A 448 11.02 1.99 -4.38
C LEU A 448 10.74 0.94 -5.45
N ASP A 449 10.52 -0.33 -5.07
CA ASP A 449 10.09 -1.37 -6.01
C ASP A 449 8.77 -0.98 -6.71
N TYR A 450 7.79 -0.52 -5.95
CA TYR A 450 6.52 -0.05 -6.52
C TYR A 450 6.72 1.09 -7.51
N TYR A 451 7.55 2.07 -7.16
CA TYR A 451 7.92 3.15 -8.06
C TYR A 451 8.50 2.61 -9.39
N HIS A 452 9.43 1.66 -9.32
CA HIS A 452 10.04 1.06 -10.50
C HIS A 452 9.06 0.23 -11.33
N PHE A 453 8.10 -0.47 -10.70
CA PHE A 453 7.10 -1.25 -11.41
C PHE A 453 5.98 -0.41 -12.03
N THR A 454 5.66 0.76 -11.47
CA THR A 454 4.47 1.53 -11.82
C THR A 454 4.76 2.92 -12.38
N GLY A 455 5.92 3.51 -12.07
CA GLY A 455 6.24 4.91 -12.36
C GLY A 455 5.48 5.91 -11.46
N ASP A 456 4.83 5.46 -10.39
CA ASP A 456 4.11 6.36 -9.48
C ASP A 456 5.08 7.09 -8.54
N GLU A 457 5.38 8.34 -8.86
CA GLU A 457 6.32 9.19 -8.11
C GLU A 457 5.93 9.39 -6.64
N ARG A 458 4.64 9.20 -6.29
CA ARG A 458 4.20 9.29 -4.88
C ARG A 458 4.91 8.27 -3.98
N ALA A 459 5.27 7.12 -4.53
CA ALA A 459 5.99 6.10 -3.76
C ALA A 459 7.46 6.51 -3.52
N LEU A 460 8.09 7.15 -4.50
CA LEU A 460 9.43 7.73 -4.32
C LEU A 460 9.39 8.87 -3.29
N ASP A 461 8.41 9.78 -3.38
CA ASP A 461 8.22 10.85 -2.41
C ASP A 461 8.00 10.31 -1.00
N ALA A 462 7.19 9.26 -0.87
CA ALA A 462 6.95 8.59 0.41
C ALA A 462 8.22 7.94 0.97
N ALA A 463 9.01 7.27 0.14
CA ALA A 463 10.28 6.68 0.54
C ALA A 463 11.29 7.74 1.01
N ILE A 464 11.42 8.85 0.28
CA ILE A 464 12.27 9.99 0.67
C ILE A 464 11.77 10.60 1.99
N GLY A 465 10.44 10.76 2.15
CA GLY A 465 9.84 11.27 3.38
C GLY A 465 10.14 10.39 4.60
N ILE A 466 10.05 9.06 4.46
CA ILE A 466 10.46 8.11 5.50
C ILE A 466 11.96 8.26 5.80
N GLY A 467 12.79 8.40 4.78
CA GLY A 467 14.23 8.63 4.98
C GLY A 467 14.53 9.89 5.78
N ASP A 468 13.83 10.99 5.50
CA ASP A 468 13.97 12.24 6.26
C ASP A 468 13.47 12.09 7.70
N ASN A 469 12.41 11.30 7.92
CA ASN A 469 11.94 10.94 9.26
C ASN A 469 13.00 10.11 10.02
N VAL A 470 13.60 9.11 9.38
CA VAL A 470 14.71 8.31 9.95
C VAL A 470 15.87 9.21 10.37
N LEU A 471 16.27 10.20 9.54
CA LEU A 471 17.31 11.17 9.94
C LEU A 471 16.90 11.94 11.20
N GLY A 472 15.66 12.38 11.29
CA GLY A 472 15.13 13.06 12.47
C GLY A 472 15.12 12.19 13.72
N LEU A 473 14.70 10.92 13.60
CA LEU A 473 14.74 9.95 14.69
C LEU A 473 16.17 9.69 15.18
N LEU A 474 17.12 9.52 14.27
CA LEU A 474 18.52 9.30 14.60
C LEU A 474 19.18 10.49 15.31
N ASP A 475 18.62 11.69 15.22
CA ASP A 475 19.09 12.87 15.95
C ASP A 475 18.52 12.97 17.37
N THR A 476 17.57 12.11 17.74
CA THR A 476 17.03 12.09 19.10
C THR A 476 18.04 11.50 20.11
N PRO A 477 17.93 11.85 21.39
CA PRO A 477 18.86 11.36 22.42
C PRO A 477 18.94 9.85 22.50
N GLU A 478 17.86 9.14 22.23
CA GLU A 478 17.76 7.67 22.27
C GLU A 478 18.76 7.00 21.33
N TYR A 479 19.05 7.62 20.18
CA TYR A 479 19.97 7.08 19.18
C TYR A 479 21.40 7.54 19.29
N GLN A 480 21.73 8.39 20.29
CA GLN A 480 23.08 8.90 20.49
C GLN A 480 23.94 8.06 21.45
N GLY A 481 23.34 7.14 22.20
CA GLY A 481 24.02 6.28 23.17
C GLY A 481 24.48 4.95 22.57
N LEU A 482 25.77 4.61 22.76
CA LEU A 482 26.29 3.30 22.33
C LEU A 482 25.76 2.17 23.24
N GLY A 483 25.06 1.20 22.64
CA GLY A 483 24.54 0.03 23.33
C GLY A 483 23.28 0.29 24.13
N GLU A 484 22.67 1.44 24.00
CA GLU A 484 21.37 1.76 24.62
C GLU A 484 20.21 1.31 23.72
N ILE A 485 20.44 1.25 22.41
CA ILE A 485 19.48 0.83 21.40
C ILE A 485 19.90 -0.50 20.79
N SER A 486 18.94 -1.34 20.44
CA SER A 486 19.21 -2.63 19.82
C SER A 486 19.85 -2.46 18.42
N ALA A 487 20.67 -3.43 18.04
CA ALA A 487 21.31 -3.45 16.71
C ALA A 487 20.29 -3.41 15.55
N ARG A 488 19.05 -3.88 15.80
CA ARG A 488 17.97 -3.82 14.82
C ARG A 488 17.57 -2.38 14.46
N GLU A 489 17.50 -1.49 15.45
CA GLU A 489 17.07 -0.11 15.23
C GLU A 489 17.98 0.62 14.23
N THR A 490 19.28 0.68 14.56
CA THR A 490 20.28 1.31 13.69
C THR A 490 20.55 0.51 12.42
N GLY A 491 20.37 -0.81 12.47
CA GLY A 491 20.47 -1.69 11.29
C GLY A 491 19.40 -1.35 10.24
N TRP A 492 18.14 -1.26 10.62
CA TRP A 492 17.07 -0.89 9.69
C TRP A 492 17.23 0.53 9.15
N ALA A 493 17.63 1.50 9.99
CA ALA A 493 17.97 2.83 9.51
C ALA A 493 19.03 2.78 8.39
N LEU A 494 20.13 2.03 8.61
CA LEU A 494 21.18 1.87 7.61
C LEU A 494 20.65 1.28 6.30
N ARG A 495 19.77 0.27 6.38
CA ARG A 495 19.18 -0.38 5.21
C ARG A 495 18.35 0.61 4.40
N SER A 496 17.43 1.33 5.04
CA SER A 496 16.56 2.31 4.38
C SER A 496 17.37 3.45 3.75
N LEU A 497 18.33 4.00 4.48
CA LEU A 497 19.19 5.05 3.94
C LEU A 497 20.09 4.53 2.79
N THR A 498 20.48 3.24 2.80
CA THR A 498 21.26 2.65 1.70
C THR A 498 20.44 2.56 0.43
N ALA A 499 19.20 2.10 0.52
CA ALA A 499 18.31 2.05 -0.62
C ALA A 499 18.06 3.45 -1.21
N LEU A 500 17.83 4.45 -0.36
CA LEU A 500 17.65 5.85 -0.80
C LEU A 500 18.90 6.45 -1.42
N TYR A 501 20.09 6.11 -0.91
CA TYR A 501 21.34 6.57 -1.52
C TYR A 501 21.54 5.99 -2.93
N VAL A 502 21.25 4.71 -3.10
CA VAL A 502 21.32 4.05 -4.42
C VAL A 502 20.34 4.69 -5.40
N GLU A 503 19.15 5.04 -4.94
CA GLU A 503 18.09 5.62 -5.78
C GLU A 503 18.38 7.08 -6.15
N THR A 504 18.74 7.91 -5.17
CA THR A 504 18.77 9.37 -5.34
C THR A 504 20.16 9.94 -5.50
N HIS A 505 21.21 9.20 -5.11
CA HIS A 505 22.60 9.66 -5.00
C HIS A 505 22.77 10.92 -4.12
N ASP A 506 21.84 11.17 -3.17
CA ASP A 506 21.95 12.29 -2.25
C ASP A 506 22.93 11.98 -1.12
N GLU A 507 23.96 12.79 -1.00
CA GLU A 507 25.04 12.63 0.01
C GLU A 507 24.55 12.75 1.47
N LYS A 508 23.35 13.31 1.71
CA LYS A 508 22.78 13.35 3.07
C LYS A 508 22.60 11.94 3.64
N TRP A 509 22.19 10.98 2.80
CA TRP A 509 22.01 9.59 3.19
C TRP A 509 23.35 8.93 3.52
N LYS A 510 24.34 9.10 2.63
CA LYS A 510 25.68 8.53 2.80
C LYS A 510 26.36 9.04 4.07
N THR A 511 26.26 10.32 4.35
CA THR A 511 26.84 10.93 5.56
C THR A 511 26.32 10.23 6.83
N ARG A 512 25.02 9.95 6.88
CA ARG A 512 24.42 9.27 8.05
C ARG A 512 24.75 7.77 8.06
N GLN A 513 24.86 7.11 6.92
CA GLN A 513 25.32 5.72 6.81
C GLN A 513 26.72 5.54 7.39
N ASP A 514 27.66 6.39 7.00
CA ASP A 514 29.04 6.36 7.52
C ASP A 514 29.04 6.53 9.06
N TRP A 515 28.21 7.43 9.58
CA TRP A 515 28.03 7.60 11.01
C TRP A 515 27.51 6.32 11.70
N ILE A 516 26.49 5.65 11.13
CA ILE A 516 25.94 4.40 11.68
C ILE A 516 27.01 3.30 11.72
N VAL A 517 27.77 3.12 10.64
CA VAL A 517 28.86 2.13 10.57
C VAL A 517 29.90 2.39 11.66
N GLU A 518 30.25 3.65 11.87
CA GLU A 518 31.16 4.03 12.95
C GLU A 518 30.60 3.75 14.34
N GLN A 519 29.28 3.92 14.56
CA GLN A 519 28.63 3.54 15.84
C GLN A 519 28.73 2.03 16.07
N PHE A 520 28.50 1.19 15.06
CA PHE A 520 28.65 -0.26 15.20
C PHE A 520 30.10 -0.66 15.53
N ALA A 521 31.09 -0.02 14.92
CA ALA A 521 32.48 -0.27 15.24
C ALA A 521 32.82 0.12 16.69
N LYS A 522 32.42 1.31 17.16
CA LYS A 522 32.59 1.77 18.53
C LYS A 522 31.86 0.89 19.54
N TRP A 523 30.67 0.39 19.18
CA TRP A 523 29.89 -0.51 20.03
C TRP A 523 30.64 -1.84 20.26
N LYS A 524 31.20 -2.42 19.19
CA LYS A 524 32.07 -3.58 19.28
C LYS A 524 33.28 -3.30 20.21
N GLU A 525 33.97 -2.19 20.05
CA GLU A 525 35.12 -1.82 20.85
C GLU A 525 34.77 -1.67 22.33
N LYS A 526 33.61 -1.06 22.64
CA LYS A 526 33.18 -0.78 24.02
C LYS A 526 32.75 -2.04 24.79
N TYR A 527 32.03 -2.95 24.15
CA TYR A 527 31.39 -4.08 24.84
C TYR A 527 31.89 -5.45 24.36
N GLY A 528 32.74 -5.53 23.36
CA GLY A 528 33.18 -6.78 22.77
C GLY A 528 32.12 -7.51 21.94
N SER A 529 30.87 -7.01 21.89
CA SER A 529 29.76 -7.52 21.11
C SER A 529 28.67 -6.46 20.98
N TRP A 530 27.69 -6.65 20.10
CA TRP A 530 26.50 -5.79 19.99
C TRP A 530 25.42 -6.26 20.97
N LEU A 531 25.60 -5.91 22.22
CA LEU A 531 24.70 -6.29 23.30
C LEU A 531 23.54 -5.31 23.42
N ALA A 532 22.32 -5.81 23.50
CA ALA A 532 21.13 -5.02 23.78
C ALA A 532 20.83 -5.00 25.28
N ALA A 533 20.41 -3.86 25.78
CA ALA A 533 19.86 -3.76 27.13
C ALA A 533 18.59 -4.61 27.24
N TYR A 534 18.51 -5.44 28.27
CA TYR A 534 17.36 -6.30 28.52
C TYR A 534 16.60 -5.90 29.82
N THR A 535 17.35 -5.52 30.81
CA THR A 535 16.88 -4.94 32.09
C THR A 535 17.89 -3.88 32.52
N ASP A 536 17.59 -3.13 33.55
CA ASP A 536 18.50 -2.10 34.09
C ASP A 536 19.92 -2.60 34.44
N ASN A 537 20.06 -3.92 34.65
CA ASN A 537 21.33 -4.54 35.05
C ASN A 537 21.79 -5.66 34.10
N THR A 538 21.11 -5.91 33.00
CA THR A 538 21.43 -7.05 32.13
C THR A 538 21.47 -6.64 30.66
N THR A 539 22.61 -6.96 30.03
CA THR A 539 22.74 -6.88 28.55
C THR A 539 22.88 -8.28 27.98
N ILE A 540 22.29 -8.50 26.81
CA ILE A 540 22.28 -9.81 26.16
C ILE A 540 22.46 -9.68 24.65
N ARG A 541 22.91 -10.76 24.02
CA ARG A 541 22.80 -10.91 22.57
C ARG A 541 21.36 -11.25 22.17
N VAL A 542 20.85 -10.51 21.22
CA VAL A 542 19.58 -10.80 20.57
C VAL A 542 19.89 -11.17 19.11
N GLY A 543 20.11 -12.46 18.86
CA GLY A 543 20.68 -12.95 17.62
C GLY A 543 19.99 -12.44 16.35
N PHE A 544 18.66 -12.41 16.32
CA PHE A 544 17.94 -11.92 15.14
C PHE A 544 18.14 -10.41 14.90
N MET A 545 18.29 -9.60 15.94
CA MET A 545 18.54 -8.16 15.81
C MET A 545 19.95 -7.89 15.27
N ILE A 546 20.92 -8.69 15.71
CA ILE A 546 22.30 -8.65 15.20
C ILE A 546 22.31 -9.08 13.73
N SER A 547 21.55 -10.12 13.37
CA SER A 547 21.45 -10.57 11.97
C SER A 547 20.85 -9.50 11.05
N VAL A 548 19.85 -8.76 11.49
CA VAL A 548 19.31 -7.60 10.74
C VAL A 548 20.40 -6.55 10.51
N ALA A 549 21.21 -6.25 11.53
CA ALA A 549 22.32 -5.31 11.37
C ALA A 549 23.38 -5.82 10.39
N ILE A 550 23.71 -7.11 10.43
CA ILE A 550 24.65 -7.74 9.47
C ILE A 550 24.13 -7.62 8.04
N GLY A 551 22.85 -7.94 7.81
CA GLY A 551 22.20 -7.80 6.50
C GLY A 551 22.25 -6.37 5.98
N SER A 552 22.02 -5.39 6.84
CA SER A 552 22.08 -3.96 6.50
C SER A 552 23.49 -3.47 6.20
N LEU A 553 24.47 -3.88 7.02
CA LEU A 553 25.89 -3.59 6.77
C LEU A 553 26.38 -4.22 5.46
N MET A 554 25.91 -5.42 5.12
CA MET A 554 26.24 -6.07 3.85
C MET A 554 25.69 -5.31 2.64
N ARG A 555 24.45 -4.78 2.73
CA ARG A 555 23.88 -3.91 1.68
C ARG A 555 24.74 -2.67 1.49
N TYR A 556 25.11 -2.02 2.58
CA TYR A 556 25.99 -0.85 2.51
C TYR A 556 27.39 -1.21 1.97
N TYR A 557 27.96 -2.36 2.37
CA TYR A 557 29.23 -2.85 1.86
C TYR A 557 29.21 -3.05 0.32
N ARG A 558 28.11 -3.54 -0.23
CA ARG A 558 27.96 -3.71 -1.69
C ARG A 558 27.97 -2.39 -2.45
N VAL A 559 27.58 -1.30 -1.82
CA VAL A 559 27.56 0.07 -2.39
C VAL A 559 28.87 0.80 -2.12
N CYS A 560 29.39 0.71 -0.92
CA CYS A 560 30.58 1.40 -0.43
C CYS A 560 31.56 0.39 0.22
N PRO A 561 32.23 -0.46 -0.56
CA PRO A 561 33.11 -1.50 -0.04
C PRO A 561 34.35 -0.93 0.66
N SER A 562 34.69 -1.53 1.81
CA SER A 562 35.95 -1.28 2.50
C SER A 562 36.38 -2.51 3.29
N ASP A 563 37.71 -2.71 3.45
CA ASP A 563 38.24 -3.84 4.22
C ASP A 563 37.77 -3.79 5.67
N ARG A 564 37.76 -2.60 6.28
CA ARG A 564 37.30 -2.40 7.66
C ARG A 564 35.84 -2.84 7.84
N LEU A 565 34.96 -2.50 6.90
CA LEU A 565 33.55 -2.89 6.95
C LEU A 565 33.39 -4.40 6.74
N LYS A 566 34.13 -4.98 5.81
CA LYS A 566 34.19 -6.43 5.58
C LYS A 566 34.60 -7.19 6.85
N GLU A 567 35.66 -6.76 7.51
CA GLU A 567 36.15 -7.35 8.76
C GLU A 567 35.14 -7.20 9.89
N LEU A 568 34.42 -6.08 9.97
CA LEU A 568 33.37 -5.87 10.96
C LEU A 568 32.20 -6.83 10.75
N ILE A 569 31.77 -7.03 9.49
CA ILE A 569 30.69 -7.96 9.16
C ILE A 569 31.08 -9.40 9.49
N ILE A 570 32.26 -9.85 9.06
CA ILE A 570 32.76 -11.22 9.32
C ILE A 570 32.83 -11.46 10.82
N TRP A 571 33.42 -10.50 11.58
CA TRP A 571 33.48 -10.59 13.02
C TRP A 571 32.08 -10.75 13.67
N ALA A 572 31.09 -10.00 13.19
CA ALA A 572 29.74 -10.08 13.74
C ALA A 572 29.06 -11.42 13.43
N VAL A 573 29.34 -12.01 12.26
CA VAL A 573 28.87 -13.37 11.93
C VAL A 573 29.55 -14.41 12.82
N ASP A 574 30.85 -14.29 13.06
CA ASP A 574 31.59 -15.18 13.99
C ASP A 574 31.04 -15.07 15.41
N ASP A 575 30.76 -13.86 15.92
CA ASP A 575 30.14 -13.66 17.25
C ASP A 575 28.77 -14.39 17.37
N LEU A 576 27.96 -14.39 16.29
CA LEU A 576 26.71 -15.15 16.27
C LEU A 576 26.92 -16.67 16.27
N THR A 577 27.87 -17.18 15.50
CA THR A 577 28.15 -18.62 15.42
C THR A 577 28.77 -19.16 16.72
N GLU A 578 29.57 -18.38 17.38
CA GLU A 578 30.24 -18.75 18.65
C GLU A 578 29.26 -18.68 19.84
N ASN A 579 28.34 -17.71 19.85
CA ASN A 579 27.56 -17.39 21.06
C ASN A 579 26.06 -17.63 20.92
N CYS A 580 25.50 -17.79 19.74
CA CYS A 580 24.06 -17.90 19.53
C CYS A 580 23.59 -19.29 19.04
N VAL A 581 24.47 -20.26 18.97
CA VAL A 581 24.14 -21.64 18.54
C VAL A 581 23.91 -22.54 19.76
N THR A 582 22.77 -23.27 19.76
CA THR A 582 22.46 -24.25 20.78
C THR A 582 23.29 -25.52 20.59
N PRO A 583 23.41 -26.40 21.62
CA PRO A 583 24.04 -27.71 21.49
C PRO A 583 23.37 -28.61 20.42
N HIS A 584 22.13 -28.30 20.04
CA HIS A 584 21.40 -29.03 18.99
C HIS A 584 21.63 -28.46 17.59
N GLY A 585 22.45 -27.41 17.45
CA GLY A 585 22.78 -26.76 16.18
C GLY A 585 21.63 -25.89 15.61
N LEU A 586 20.81 -25.32 16.46
CA LEU A 586 19.80 -24.32 16.15
C LEU A 586 20.19 -22.99 16.80
N PHE A 587 19.66 -21.87 16.31
CA PHE A 587 20.00 -20.57 16.85
C PHE A 587 19.09 -20.17 18.02
N TYR A 588 19.63 -19.53 19.04
CA TYR A 588 18.86 -18.89 20.09
C TYR A 588 18.04 -17.73 19.53
N TYR A 589 16.83 -17.53 20.05
CA TYR A 589 16.08 -16.31 19.81
C TYR A 589 16.74 -15.11 20.51
N LYS A 590 17.00 -15.28 21.80
CA LYS A 590 17.79 -14.39 22.63
C LYS A 590 18.72 -15.26 23.49
N GLU A 591 19.83 -14.74 23.90
CA GLU A 591 20.64 -15.30 24.95
C GLU A 591 19.78 -15.47 26.25
N LEU A 592 20.17 -15.39 27.38
CA LEU A 592 19.33 -15.48 28.58
C LEU A 592 18.32 -14.32 28.70
N PRO A 593 17.12 -14.53 29.29
CA PRO A 593 16.55 -15.75 29.86
C PRO A 593 15.66 -16.54 28.88
N SER A 594 15.70 -16.27 27.61
CA SER A 594 14.75 -16.84 26.64
C SER A 594 15.25 -18.13 26.00
N LEU A 595 15.88 -19.00 26.76
CA LEU A 595 16.42 -20.29 26.29
C LEU A 595 15.37 -21.21 25.68
N SER A 596 14.10 -21.06 26.03
CA SER A 596 13.01 -21.88 25.47
C SER A 596 12.66 -21.49 24.01
N ARG A 597 13.10 -20.34 23.55
CA ARG A 597 12.84 -19.83 22.20
C ARG A 597 14.01 -20.13 21.25
N ASN A 598 14.45 -21.35 21.21
CA ASN A 598 15.49 -21.80 20.30
C ASN A 598 14.89 -22.34 19.00
N GLY A 599 15.62 -22.21 17.92
CA GLY A 599 15.44 -23.07 16.77
C GLY A 599 14.42 -22.69 15.71
N ASN A 600 13.90 -21.46 15.71
CA ASN A 600 13.09 -20.94 14.61
C ASN A 600 13.51 -19.52 14.20
N ASN A 601 14.79 -19.22 14.34
CA ASN A 601 15.28 -17.88 14.02
C ASN A 601 15.79 -17.86 12.58
N THR A 602 14.87 -17.81 11.60
CA THR A 602 15.17 -17.81 10.18
C THR A 602 16.02 -16.62 9.74
N LEU A 603 15.94 -15.49 10.44
CA LEU A 603 16.73 -14.30 10.13
C LEU A 603 18.24 -14.55 10.16
N LEU A 604 18.73 -15.47 11.01
CA LEU A 604 20.16 -15.78 11.06
C LEU A 604 20.68 -16.50 9.80
N LEU A 605 19.79 -17.04 8.98
CA LEU A 605 20.18 -17.65 7.70
C LEU A 605 20.78 -16.63 6.75
N GLU A 606 20.30 -15.38 6.76
CA GLU A 606 20.91 -14.28 5.98
C GLU A 606 22.38 -14.06 6.41
N SER A 607 22.65 -14.02 7.71
CA SER A 607 24.01 -13.86 8.22
C SER A 607 24.92 -15.02 7.84
N MET A 608 24.41 -16.24 7.82
CA MET A 608 25.18 -17.41 7.40
C MET A 608 25.54 -17.33 5.91
N ALA A 609 24.59 -16.93 5.07
CA ALA A 609 24.83 -16.73 3.65
C ALA A 609 25.87 -15.62 3.40
N ILE A 610 25.80 -14.52 4.16
CA ILE A 610 26.75 -13.40 4.10
C ILE A 610 28.15 -13.83 4.52
N GLY A 611 28.27 -14.59 5.63
CA GLY A 611 29.57 -15.12 6.08
C GLY A 611 30.25 -15.97 5.00
N TYR A 612 29.48 -16.84 4.35
CA TYR A 612 29.97 -17.63 3.22
C TYR A 612 30.35 -16.72 2.03
N GLU A 613 29.51 -15.76 1.65
CA GLU A 613 29.78 -14.87 0.51
C GLU A 613 31.09 -14.07 0.69
N LEU A 614 31.37 -13.59 1.90
CA LEU A 614 32.55 -12.77 2.18
C LEU A 614 33.85 -13.57 2.33
N THR A 615 33.75 -14.85 2.73
CA THR A 615 34.93 -15.68 3.09
C THR A 615 35.15 -16.89 2.20
N GLY A 616 34.11 -17.40 1.56
CA GLY A 616 34.12 -18.70 0.88
C GLY A 616 34.12 -19.91 1.82
N ASP A 617 34.01 -19.72 3.15
CA ASP A 617 34.08 -20.81 4.13
C ASP A 617 32.73 -21.47 4.31
N ARG A 618 32.59 -22.74 3.90
CA ARG A 618 31.37 -23.55 3.99
C ARG A 618 30.83 -23.71 5.41
N LYS A 619 31.69 -23.56 6.43
CA LYS A 619 31.26 -23.69 7.84
C LYS A 619 30.03 -22.85 8.16
N TYR A 620 29.92 -21.63 7.58
CA TYR A 620 28.79 -20.75 7.83
C TYR A 620 27.48 -21.33 7.30
N LEU A 621 27.51 -21.93 6.09
CA LEU A 621 26.33 -22.58 5.55
C LEU A 621 25.94 -23.82 6.37
N GLU A 622 26.93 -24.58 6.87
CA GLU A 622 26.68 -25.78 7.69
C GLU A 622 25.94 -25.44 9.00
N TYR A 623 26.22 -24.29 9.62
CA TYR A 623 25.47 -23.78 10.77
C TYR A 623 23.98 -23.57 10.47
N GLY A 624 23.63 -23.15 9.25
CA GLY A 624 22.25 -22.82 8.85
C GLY A 624 21.37 -24.04 8.48
N ILE A 625 21.95 -25.20 8.12
CA ILE A 625 21.23 -26.34 7.52
C ILE A 625 20.03 -26.78 8.35
N LYS A 626 20.18 -26.95 9.66
CA LYS A 626 19.09 -27.44 10.53
C LYS A 626 17.96 -26.42 10.64
N THR A 627 18.29 -25.15 10.77
CA THR A 627 17.31 -24.05 10.82
C THR A 627 16.55 -23.97 9.50
N PHE A 628 17.26 -24.04 8.37
CA PHE A 628 16.65 -24.03 7.05
C PHE A 628 15.67 -25.19 6.86
N LYS A 629 16.11 -26.43 7.09
CA LYS A 629 15.27 -27.63 6.96
C LYS A 629 14.03 -27.57 7.86
N LYS A 630 14.17 -27.05 9.08
CA LYS A 630 13.05 -26.88 9.99
C LYS A 630 12.06 -25.81 9.47
N ALA A 631 12.55 -24.70 8.93
CA ALA A 631 11.74 -23.60 8.42
C ALA A 631 10.96 -24.01 7.14
N ILE A 632 11.61 -24.72 6.22
CA ILE A 632 10.98 -25.18 4.97
C ILE A 632 9.88 -26.21 5.26
N ASN A 633 10.10 -27.11 6.21
CA ASN A 633 9.12 -28.12 6.60
C ASN A 633 8.02 -27.60 7.54
N SER A 634 8.07 -26.35 7.96
CA SER A 634 6.98 -25.75 8.74
C SER A 634 5.76 -25.52 7.85
N VAL A 635 4.58 -25.87 8.35
CA VAL A 635 3.32 -25.60 7.65
C VAL A 635 3.16 -24.08 7.51
N ALA A 636 2.81 -23.61 6.32
CA ALA A 636 2.47 -22.19 6.14
C ALA A 636 1.29 -21.84 7.05
N PRO A 637 1.40 -20.82 7.89
CA PRO A 637 0.26 -20.40 8.67
C PRO A 637 -0.85 -19.94 7.73
N GLY A 638 -2.08 -20.35 7.97
CA GLY A 638 -3.23 -19.79 7.31
C GLY A 638 -3.89 -20.60 6.21
N ALA A 639 -3.40 -21.78 5.90
CA ALA A 639 -4.03 -22.66 4.91
C ALA A 639 -5.46 -23.10 5.30
N VAL A 640 -5.90 -22.88 6.51
CA VAL A 640 -7.26 -23.20 6.99
C VAL A 640 -8.00 -21.92 7.27
N GLY A 641 -8.69 -21.41 6.24
CA GLY A 641 -9.44 -20.19 6.31
C GLY A 641 -10.63 -20.24 7.25
N GLY A 642 -10.73 -19.25 8.09
CA GLY A 642 -11.96 -18.81 8.73
C GLY A 642 -12.36 -17.47 8.14
N LYS A 643 -13.65 -17.17 8.21
CA LYS A 643 -14.21 -15.84 7.96
C LYS A 643 -14.37 -15.14 9.29
N ARG A 644 -13.87 -13.93 9.43
CA ARG A 644 -14.04 -13.14 10.65
C ARG A 644 -14.36 -11.70 10.28
N ILE A 645 -15.46 -11.18 10.80
CA ILE A 645 -15.77 -9.76 10.76
C ILE A 645 -15.43 -9.17 12.11
N THR A 646 -14.67 -8.11 12.08
CA THR A 646 -14.35 -7.28 13.24
C THR A 646 -14.48 -5.84 12.84
N GLU A 647 -15.29 -5.06 13.59
CA GLU A 647 -15.47 -3.64 13.32
C GLU A 647 -15.82 -3.36 11.85
N ASP A 648 -14.89 -2.73 11.13
CA ASP A 648 -14.95 -2.33 9.73
C ASP A 648 -14.17 -3.27 8.79
N THR A 649 -13.81 -4.46 9.27
CA THR A 649 -12.91 -5.38 8.57
C THR A 649 -13.52 -6.75 8.38
N LEU A 650 -13.41 -7.30 7.17
CA LEU A 650 -13.61 -8.71 6.89
C LEU A 650 -12.25 -9.40 6.69
N ILE A 651 -11.91 -10.31 7.58
CA ILE A 651 -10.68 -11.10 7.49
C ILE A 651 -10.99 -12.47 6.89
N VAL A 652 -10.24 -12.83 5.86
CA VAL A 652 -10.29 -14.13 5.20
C VAL A 652 -8.93 -14.81 5.36
N GLY A 653 -8.94 -16.01 5.93
CA GLY A 653 -7.70 -16.74 6.23
C GLY A 653 -7.13 -16.43 7.61
N SER A 654 -6.00 -17.00 7.93
CA SER A 654 -5.36 -16.93 9.25
C SER A 654 -3.85 -16.73 9.22
N GLY A 655 -3.26 -16.42 8.08
CA GLY A 655 -1.83 -16.19 7.93
C GLY A 655 -1.41 -14.80 8.42
N ALA A 656 -0.10 -14.60 8.51
CA ALA A 656 0.50 -13.34 8.89
C ALA A 656 1.52 -12.89 7.83
N PRO A 657 1.29 -11.76 7.14
CA PRO A 657 2.23 -11.20 6.16
C PRO A 657 3.61 -10.96 6.75
N LYS A 658 3.67 -10.50 8.00
CA LYS A 658 4.91 -10.31 8.75
C LYS A 658 5.79 -11.56 8.79
N ALA A 659 5.22 -12.73 9.09
CA ALA A 659 5.98 -13.97 9.19
C ALA A 659 6.62 -14.36 7.85
N PHE A 660 5.92 -14.11 6.76
CA PHE A 660 6.45 -14.28 5.41
C PHE A 660 7.56 -13.26 5.13
N ALA A 661 7.29 -11.97 5.28
CA ALA A 661 8.24 -10.88 5.01
C ALA A 661 9.55 -11.05 5.79
N GLN A 662 9.44 -11.38 7.08
CA GLN A 662 10.59 -11.63 7.96
C GLN A 662 11.46 -12.80 7.48
N SER A 663 10.87 -13.82 6.86
CA SER A 663 11.55 -15.09 6.60
C SER A 663 11.98 -15.26 5.15
N PHE A 664 11.32 -14.60 4.19
CA PHE A 664 11.50 -14.90 2.77
C PHE A 664 12.94 -14.68 2.29
N LEU A 665 13.46 -13.46 2.43
CA LEU A 665 14.82 -13.16 1.96
C LEU A 665 15.89 -14.03 2.66
N PRO A 666 15.88 -14.19 3.99
CA PRO A 666 16.80 -15.09 4.67
C PRO A 666 16.75 -16.54 4.14
N LEU A 667 15.55 -17.07 3.87
CA LEU A 667 15.39 -18.41 3.31
C LEU A 667 15.90 -18.51 1.87
N ALA A 668 15.47 -17.57 1.01
CA ALA A 668 15.83 -17.61 -0.41
C ALA A 668 17.33 -17.38 -0.63
N PHE A 669 17.92 -16.41 0.08
CA PHE A 669 19.36 -16.13 0.00
C PHE A 669 20.22 -17.30 0.49
N TYR A 670 19.86 -17.85 1.67
CA TYR A 670 20.56 -19.03 2.19
C TYR A 670 20.43 -20.21 1.24
N TYR A 671 19.23 -20.49 0.73
CA TYR A 671 19.00 -21.56 -0.24
C TYR A 671 19.89 -21.38 -1.48
N THR A 672 19.92 -20.18 -2.03
CA THR A 672 20.74 -19.85 -3.21
C THR A 672 22.24 -20.18 -2.99
N LYS A 673 22.79 -19.94 -1.80
CA LYS A 673 24.18 -20.25 -1.49
C LYS A 673 24.39 -21.74 -1.18
N ALA A 674 23.53 -22.31 -0.34
CA ALA A 674 23.69 -23.70 0.12
C ALA A 674 23.44 -24.75 -0.97
N ALA A 675 22.50 -24.46 -1.90
CA ALA A 675 22.26 -25.35 -3.05
C ALA A 675 23.45 -25.37 -4.04
N LYS A 676 24.13 -24.22 -4.23
CA LYS A 676 25.36 -24.16 -5.06
C LYS A 676 26.48 -25.03 -4.52
N GLU A 677 26.50 -25.24 -3.22
CA GLU A 677 27.49 -26.07 -2.50
C GLU A 677 27.01 -27.49 -2.25
N ASP A 678 25.88 -27.91 -2.85
CA ASP A 678 25.28 -29.26 -2.69
C ASP A 678 25.01 -29.65 -1.21
N LEU A 679 24.63 -28.65 -0.37
CA LEU A 679 24.31 -28.87 1.05
C LEU A 679 22.81 -29.14 1.29
N ILE A 680 21.99 -28.73 0.34
CA ILE A 680 20.52 -28.88 0.39
C ILE A 680 20.01 -29.14 -1.01
#